data_853738159b4809e08400b68729065d21
#
_entry.id   853738159b4809e08400b68729065d21
#
_cell.length_a   1.000
_cell.length_b   1.000
_cell.length_c   1.000
_cell.angle_alpha   90.00
_cell.angle_beta   90.00
_cell.angle_gamma   90.00
#
_symmetry.space_group_name_H-M   'P 1'
#
loop_
_entity.id
_entity.type
_entity.pdbx_description
1 polymer ?
#
loop_
_entity_poly.entity_id
_entity_poly.type
_entity_poly.pdbx_seq_one_letter_code
_entity_poly.pdbx_strand_id
1 'polypeptide(L)'
;MTTENELHTEPHTEAAPFNPFEDDDYEDSTGILALLDDLGTIRDTSDVGNRSREQALTTFRERRGAHRQGRTVADGMVTLPFIRPINALGSLIDPSKEDDPPQLKPGDMVADQYEIAGVIAHGGMGWIYLANDRNVSGRWVVLKGLMDDVQARDHVVADAEREFLADITHPGIIKIFNFIDDPRVPGGFIVMEYVGGPSLKDRRKEQPGHVFDVDIAIGYILEILPALEYLHSRGVVYNDLKPDNIVVTEDQVKLLDLGAVSGIGAFGYIYGTKGFQAPEVATEGPSVASDIYTVGRTLAAMCCRLPIVDGVFAPGLPSPSEEPLFRQYLSLYRLLLRATHEDPKQRFRDISELQTQLYGVLREILAIRDGKQFPAQHSLFSPQRTTYGTKHLVFRTDQLIDGIDRRVKITSPEIVAALPVPLIDRNDVGAALLSGSSYAEPSEALETMRQAMQAEEYASSTEIPLGVVRALLDLGFTAEARTWLVSLAPKLTQDWRYQWFSGVTDLLLDDFEAAQEHFNNVLNILPGEAAPKLALAAVAEMLLQQAALEQAPLLDAATTRAAANIDTTPAELVISTDPESLRYQAMVLYGLVWATNPATVSSAFGLARQLMAEGQVELAVAALDKVPQPSRHHRMAKLTTILQLVSGTPEDLTEARLRRAARRLEEIPTNEPRFLQIKTAVMSAALNWLGSHNLDSAASSNDLFEWPFTERGLRTGLAAALRQQARSAPFARHRYTLVDIANAVRPTTRF
;
A
#
# COMPACT_ATOMS: atom_id res chain seq x y z
N MET A 1 36.24 -59.65 27.25
CA MET A 1 37.25 -59.13 26.30
C MET A 1 36.58 -57.97 25.62
N THR A 2 36.45 -56.81 26.29
CA THR A 2 37.31 -55.61 26.35
C THR A 2 37.90 -55.21 25.00
N THR A 3 37.38 -54.16 24.44
CA THR A 3 38.15 -53.05 23.91
C THR A 3 37.24 -51.78 23.88
N GLU A 4 37.68 -50.83 24.69
CA GLU A 4 37.28 -49.46 24.78
C GLU A 4 37.58 -48.74 23.45
N ASN A 5 36.70 -47.82 23.06
CA ASN A 5 37.02 -46.81 22.07
C ASN A 5 36.66 -45.45 22.68
N GLU A 6 37.68 -44.68 23.03
CA GLU A 6 37.64 -43.33 23.56
C GLU A 6 37.05 -42.38 22.50
N LEU A 7 35.98 -41.68 22.87
CA LEU A 7 35.44 -40.52 22.19
C LEU A 7 36.08 -39.27 22.81
N HIS A 8 36.92 -38.61 21.98
CA HIS A 8 37.36 -37.24 22.28
C HIS A 8 36.16 -36.29 22.27
N THR A 9 35.84 -35.77 23.43
CA THR A 9 34.96 -34.63 23.61
C THR A 9 35.77 -33.36 23.51
N GLU A 10 35.50 -32.53 22.49
CA GLU A 10 35.95 -31.14 22.44
C GLU A 10 35.10 -30.29 23.43
N PRO A 11 35.70 -29.31 24.11
CA PRO A 11 34.99 -28.49 25.08
C PRO A 11 34.07 -27.50 24.40
N HIS A 12 32.79 -27.56 24.74
CA HIS A 12 31.82 -26.51 24.44
C HIS A 12 32.25 -25.20 25.13
N THR A 13 32.66 -24.22 24.35
CA THR A 13 32.76 -22.82 24.80
C THR A 13 31.34 -22.29 25.00
N GLU A 14 30.95 -22.10 26.28
CA GLU A 14 29.78 -21.32 26.64
C GLU A 14 29.93 -19.91 26.08
N ALA A 15 28.98 -19.48 25.28
CA ALA A 15 28.88 -18.10 24.84
C ALA A 15 28.51 -17.24 26.08
N ALA A 16 29.34 -16.22 26.32
CA ALA A 16 29.07 -15.21 27.34
C ALA A 16 27.74 -14.48 27.05
N PRO A 17 27.00 -14.04 28.07
CA PRO A 17 25.75 -13.33 27.86
C PRO A 17 26.00 -11.99 27.15
N PHE A 18 25.19 -11.72 26.14
CA PHE A 18 25.19 -10.46 25.37
C PHE A 18 24.99 -9.28 26.32
N ASN A 19 25.97 -8.37 26.35
CA ASN A 19 25.90 -7.11 27.05
C ASN A 19 25.62 -5.99 26.03
N PRO A 20 24.43 -5.37 26.05
CA PRO A 20 24.06 -4.35 25.06
C PRO A 20 24.78 -2.99 25.24
N PHE A 21 25.74 -2.90 26.16
CA PHE A 21 26.51 -1.68 26.44
C PHE A 21 28.03 -1.79 26.14
N GLU A 22 28.46 -2.88 25.52
CA GLU A 22 29.82 -3.05 25.01
C GLU A 22 29.81 -2.92 23.47
N ASP A 23 29.67 -1.70 22.98
CA ASP A 23 30.12 -1.32 21.65
C ASP A 23 31.40 -0.51 21.82
N ASP A 24 32.50 -1.12 21.46
CA ASP A 24 33.81 -0.51 21.31
C ASP A 24 33.83 0.44 20.11
N ASP A 25 33.41 1.68 20.30
CA ASP A 25 33.77 2.82 19.45
C ASP A 25 33.86 4.09 20.33
N TYR A 26 34.79 4.08 21.31
CA TYR A 26 35.22 5.23 22.07
C TYR A 26 36.58 5.71 21.54
N GLU A 27 36.63 6.21 20.33
CA GLU A 27 37.69 7.15 19.90
C GLU A 27 37.03 8.50 19.59
N ASP A 28 36.64 9.25 20.62
CA ASP A 28 36.71 10.72 20.66
C ASP A 28 36.44 11.29 22.06
N SER A 29 37.19 10.85 23.05
CA SER A 29 37.12 11.41 24.41
C SER A 29 37.86 12.77 24.53
N THR A 30 38.58 13.21 23.50
CA THR A 30 39.31 14.49 23.51
C THR A 30 38.41 15.70 23.32
N GLY A 31 37.24 15.56 22.66
CA GLY A 31 36.30 16.66 22.46
C GLY A 31 35.54 17.08 23.72
N ILE A 32 35.24 16.13 24.63
CA ILE A 32 34.49 16.42 25.87
C ILE A 32 35.38 17.10 26.92
N LEU A 33 36.66 16.71 27.02
CA LEU A 33 37.62 17.34 27.93
C LEU A 33 37.97 18.77 27.54
N ALA A 34 38.08 19.07 26.24
CA ALA A 34 38.27 20.43 25.76
C ALA A 34 37.05 21.34 26.00
N LEU A 35 35.83 20.78 26.05
CA LEU A 35 34.61 21.52 26.37
C LEU A 35 34.44 21.80 27.87
N LEU A 36 35.01 20.95 28.73
CA LEU A 36 35.01 21.13 30.18
C LEU A 36 36.04 22.15 30.65
N ASP A 37 37.18 22.27 29.96
CA ASP A 37 38.20 23.30 30.26
C ASP A 37 37.75 24.74 29.88
N ASP A 38 36.92 24.88 28.83
CA ASP A 38 36.35 26.17 28.44
C ASP A 38 35.19 26.62 29.38
N LEU A 39 34.59 25.69 30.15
CA LEU A 39 33.55 26.00 31.15
C LEU A 39 34.10 26.42 32.52
N GLY A 40 35.38 26.27 32.74
CA GLY A 40 36.06 26.56 34.03
C GLY A 40 36.34 28.03 34.33
N THR A 41 36.08 28.99 33.41
CA THR A 41 36.44 30.39 33.55
C THR A 41 35.30 31.39 33.57
N ILE A 42 34.03 30.96 33.76
CA ILE A 42 32.91 31.90 33.86
C ILE A 42 32.57 32.12 35.32
N ARG A 43 33.07 33.23 35.86
CA ARG A 43 32.58 33.80 37.15
C ARG A 43 31.34 34.63 36.88
N ASP A 44 30.27 34.19 37.52
CA ASP A 44 29.11 34.90 38.11
C ASP A 44 28.55 36.16 37.40
N THR A 45 27.46 35.95 36.64
CA THR A 45 26.33 36.88 36.51
C THR A 45 25.09 36.09 36.11
N SER A 46 24.02 36.16 36.93
CA SER A 46 22.80 35.34 36.86
C SER A 46 21.95 35.47 35.60
N ASP A 47 22.20 36.42 34.75
CA ASP A 47 21.46 36.67 33.49
C ASP A 47 22.16 36.10 32.24
N VAL A 48 23.48 35.95 32.31
CA VAL A 48 24.29 35.36 31.23
C VAL A 48 24.22 33.83 31.23
N GLY A 49 24.01 33.22 32.40
CA GLY A 49 24.00 31.76 32.57
C GLY A 49 22.84 31.06 31.82
N ASN A 50 21.67 31.69 31.79
CA ASN A 50 20.52 31.07 31.10
C ASN A 50 20.65 31.15 29.55
N ARG A 51 21.15 32.28 29.02
CA ARG A 51 21.43 32.43 27.58
C ARG A 51 22.52 31.47 27.11
N SER A 52 23.59 31.31 27.90
CA SER A 52 24.68 30.39 27.57
C SER A 52 24.25 28.93 27.63
N ARG A 53 23.36 28.53 28.56
CA ARG A 53 22.81 27.19 28.66
C ARG A 53 21.88 26.85 27.48
N GLU A 54 21.03 27.81 27.09
CA GLU A 54 20.15 27.62 25.93
C GLU A 54 20.98 27.57 24.61
N GLN A 55 22.01 28.41 24.46
CA GLN A 55 22.90 28.36 23.31
C GLN A 55 23.66 27.02 23.27
N ALA A 56 24.15 26.52 24.40
CA ALA A 56 24.81 25.23 24.48
C ALA A 56 23.90 24.09 24.14
N LEU A 57 22.64 24.09 24.66
CA LEU A 57 21.62 23.10 24.33
C LEU A 57 21.20 23.17 22.86
N THR A 58 21.07 24.36 22.29
CA THR A 58 20.74 24.56 20.88
C THR A 58 21.88 24.03 20.00
N THR A 59 23.14 24.40 20.33
CA THR A 59 24.33 23.95 19.62
C THR A 59 24.49 22.41 19.73
N PHE A 60 24.20 21.81 20.88
CA PHE A 60 24.22 20.37 21.07
C PHE A 60 23.14 19.67 20.23
N ARG A 61 21.92 20.22 20.21
CA ARG A 61 20.83 19.74 19.37
C ARG A 61 21.14 19.88 17.88
N GLU A 62 21.73 21.02 17.47
CA GLU A 62 22.16 21.27 16.09
C GLU A 62 23.25 20.31 15.63
N ARG A 63 24.25 20.02 16.48
CA ARG A 63 25.33 19.06 16.17
C ARG A 63 24.74 17.63 16.05
N ARG A 64 23.82 17.25 16.91
CA ARG A 64 23.12 15.96 16.85
C ARG A 64 22.23 15.86 15.62
N GLY A 65 21.61 16.96 15.19
CA GLY A 65 20.78 17.04 13.98
C GLY A 65 21.56 17.04 12.68
N ALA A 66 22.83 17.54 12.66
CA ALA A 66 23.62 17.64 11.44
C ALA A 66 23.94 16.29 10.77
N HIS A 67 23.80 15.18 11.47
CA HIS A 67 24.00 13.82 10.96
C HIS A 67 22.69 13.03 10.75
N ARG A 68 21.53 13.61 11.05
CA ARG A 68 20.24 12.91 10.85
C ARG A 68 19.69 13.22 9.47
N GLN A 69 19.53 12.20 8.65
CA GLN A 69 18.93 12.28 7.30
C GLN A 69 17.40 12.43 7.33
N GLY A 70 16.77 12.47 8.50
CA GLY A 70 15.34 12.52 8.69
C GLY A 70 14.83 11.41 9.61
N ARG A 71 13.52 11.40 9.88
CA ARG A 71 12.85 10.40 10.73
C ARG A 71 12.09 9.40 9.88
N THR A 72 12.39 8.12 10.05
CA THR A 72 11.67 7.05 9.35
C THR A 72 10.36 6.74 10.05
N VAL A 73 9.26 6.72 9.31
CA VAL A 73 7.89 6.50 9.75
C VAL A 73 7.17 5.48 8.87
N ALA A 74 5.91 5.20 9.15
CA ALA A 74 5.08 4.30 8.36
C ALA A 74 5.76 2.93 8.16
N ASP A 75 6.12 2.26 9.26
CA ASP A 75 6.79 0.94 9.27
C ASP A 75 8.06 0.88 8.42
N GLY A 76 8.81 1.97 8.37
CA GLY A 76 10.05 2.06 7.61
C GLY A 76 9.90 2.46 6.15
N MET A 77 8.70 2.74 5.69
CA MET A 77 8.41 3.05 4.28
C MET A 77 8.78 4.47 3.88
N VAL A 78 8.62 5.43 4.79
CA VAL A 78 8.82 6.86 4.50
C VAL A 78 9.86 7.45 5.42
N THR A 79 10.74 8.29 4.86
CA THR A 79 11.67 9.10 5.64
C THR A 79 11.22 10.56 5.57
N LEU A 80 10.64 11.05 6.67
CA LEU A 80 10.24 12.46 6.79
C LEU A 80 11.49 13.35 6.87
N PRO A 81 11.47 14.52 6.23
CA PRO A 81 12.59 15.45 6.27
C PRO A 81 12.93 15.89 7.70
N PHE A 82 14.21 16.04 7.99
CA PHE A 82 14.67 16.57 9.26
C PHE A 82 14.21 18.02 9.46
N ILE A 83 13.64 18.30 10.61
CA ILE A 83 13.22 19.64 11.01
C ILE A 83 14.16 20.17 12.08
N ARG A 84 14.79 21.31 11.82
CA ARG A 84 15.62 21.98 12.83
C ARG A 84 14.73 22.53 13.95
N PRO A 85 15.06 22.29 15.22
CA PRO A 85 14.33 22.88 16.33
C PRO A 85 14.32 24.41 16.22
N ILE A 86 13.15 25.02 16.34
CA ILE A 86 13.01 26.47 16.39
C ILE A 86 13.20 26.90 17.85
N ASN A 87 14.12 27.85 18.08
CA ASN A 87 14.25 28.45 19.40
C ASN A 87 12.95 29.25 19.73
N ALA A 88 12.46 29.12 20.96
CA ALA A 88 11.23 29.76 21.41
C ALA A 88 11.22 31.28 21.12
N LEU A 89 12.31 31.99 21.39
CA LEU A 89 12.42 33.41 21.08
C LEU A 89 12.46 33.72 19.57
N GLY A 90 12.87 32.75 18.74
CA GLY A 90 12.87 32.89 17.28
C GLY A 90 11.47 32.73 16.65
N SER A 91 10.47 32.30 17.41
CA SER A 91 9.07 32.22 16.96
C SER A 91 8.26 33.49 17.20
N LEU A 92 8.86 34.51 17.83
CA LEU A 92 8.18 35.79 18.09
C LEU A 92 7.95 36.55 16.78
N ILE A 93 6.76 37.11 16.65
CA ILE A 93 6.35 37.96 15.54
C ILE A 93 6.29 39.45 15.97
N ASP A 94 6.34 40.36 15.00
CA ASP A 94 6.17 41.78 15.23
C ASP A 94 4.69 42.14 15.22
N PRO A 95 4.09 42.49 16.39
CA PRO A 95 2.68 42.77 16.48
C PRO A 95 2.24 44.06 15.77
N SER A 96 3.17 44.96 15.40
CA SER A 96 2.86 46.21 14.72
C SER A 96 2.30 46.03 13.30
N LYS A 97 2.31 44.83 12.78
CA LYS A 97 1.80 44.50 11.45
C LYS A 97 0.32 44.11 11.44
N GLU A 98 -0.27 43.96 12.58
CA GLU A 98 -1.67 43.59 12.74
C GLU A 98 -2.49 44.83 13.16
N ASP A 99 -3.75 44.89 12.73
CA ASP A 99 -4.64 46.01 12.99
C ASP A 99 -5.10 46.08 14.45
N ASP A 100 -5.12 44.93 15.16
CA ASP A 100 -5.51 44.82 16.58
C ASP A 100 -4.27 44.67 17.46
N PRO A 101 -4.00 45.61 18.42
CA PRO A 101 -2.80 45.50 19.26
C PRO A 101 -2.99 44.42 20.35
N PRO A 102 -1.90 43.70 20.73
CA PRO A 102 -1.98 42.69 21.78
C PRO A 102 -2.28 43.33 23.15
N GLN A 103 -3.11 42.65 23.93
CA GLN A 103 -3.51 43.11 25.28
C GLN A 103 -2.34 43.01 26.29
N LEU A 104 -1.41 42.08 26.08
CA LEU A 104 -0.25 41.89 26.94
C LEU A 104 1.04 42.28 26.22
N LYS A 105 2.00 42.78 26.98
CA LYS A 105 3.33 43.23 26.51
C LYS A 105 4.43 42.33 27.06
N PRO A 106 5.58 42.25 26.40
CA PRO A 106 6.76 41.58 26.97
C PRO A 106 7.10 42.14 28.37
N GLY A 107 7.29 41.23 29.32
CA GLY A 107 7.55 41.52 30.72
C GLY A 107 6.28 41.55 31.61
N ASP A 108 5.06 41.51 31.04
CA ASP A 108 3.85 41.39 31.83
C ASP A 108 3.79 40.02 32.53
N MET A 109 3.31 40.04 33.78
CA MET A 109 3.03 38.83 34.56
C MET A 109 1.57 38.45 34.47
N VAL A 110 1.30 37.18 34.23
CA VAL A 110 -0.03 36.58 34.24
C VAL A 110 -0.11 35.55 35.36
N ALA A 111 -1.12 35.63 36.21
CA ALA A 111 -1.32 34.78 37.40
C ALA A 111 -0.07 34.70 38.31
N ASP A 112 0.73 35.75 38.41
CA ASP A 112 2.01 35.83 39.18
C ASP A 112 3.02 34.70 38.84
N GLN A 113 2.81 33.97 37.76
CA GLN A 113 3.59 32.81 37.38
C GLN A 113 4.19 32.92 35.98
N TYR A 114 3.44 33.43 35.01
CA TYR A 114 3.80 33.38 33.60
C TYR A 114 4.27 34.77 33.14
N GLU A 115 5.55 34.91 32.83
CA GLU A 115 6.11 36.12 32.28
C GLU A 115 6.03 36.10 30.75
N ILE A 116 5.33 37.09 30.18
CA ILE A 116 5.18 37.23 28.73
C ILE A 116 6.51 37.58 28.07
N ALA A 117 6.96 36.77 27.10
CA ALA A 117 8.12 37.09 26.28
C ALA A 117 7.74 37.83 25.00
N GLY A 118 6.55 37.63 24.49
CA GLY A 118 6.04 38.28 23.28
C GLY A 118 4.90 37.48 22.65
N VAL A 119 4.52 37.84 21.43
CA VAL A 119 3.46 37.18 20.67
C VAL A 119 4.05 36.26 19.60
N ILE A 120 3.42 35.11 19.36
CA ILE A 120 3.82 34.13 18.36
C ILE A 120 2.83 33.97 17.21
N ALA A 121 1.56 34.35 17.44
CA ALA A 121 0.55 34.33 16.40
C ALA A 121 -0.64 35.23 16.78
N HIS A 122 -1.42 35.67 15.77
CA HIS A 122 -2.74 36.23 15.91
C HIS A 122 -3.72 35.41 15.09
N GLY A 123 -4.84 35.02 15.68
CA GLY A 123 -5.86 34.19 15.03
C GLY A 123 -7.28 34.63 15.35
N GLY A 124 -8.28 33.94 14.82
CA GLY A 124 -9.69 34.26 15.00
C GLY A 124 -10.19 34.26 16.45
N MET A 125 -9.44 33.67 17.38
CA MET A 125 -9.75 33.66 18.84
C MET A 125 -8.85 34.61 19.63
N GLY A 126 -8.06 35.48 18.98
CA GLY A 126 -7.19 36.45 19.63
C GLY A 126 -5.70 36.13 19.53
N TRP A 127 -4.93 36.81 20.38
CA TRP A 127 -3.48 36.71 20.41
C TRP A 127 -2.98 35.47 21.13
N ILE A 128 -1.91 34.90 20.61
CA ILE A 128 -1.18 33.75 21.19
C ILE A 128 0.18 34.26 21.68
N TYR A 129 0.42 34.09 22.96
CA TYR A 129 1.63 34.61 23.61
C TYR A 129 2.62 33.49 23.94
N LEU A 130 3.91 33.78 23.76
CA LEU A 130 4.98 33.00 24.35
C LEU A 130 5.24 33.54 25.76
N ALA A 131 5.30 32.65 26.73
CA ALA A 131 5.60 33.02 28.11
C ALA A 131 6.59 32.08 28.77
N ASN A 132 7.23 32.55 29.80
CA ASN A 132 8.15 31.78 30.63
C ASN A 132 7.49 31.43 31.95
N ASP A 133 7.35 30.14 32.28
CA ASP A 133 6.84 29.67 33.56
C ASP A 133 7.94 29.77 34.62
N ARG A 134 7.83 30.77 35.49
CA ARG A 134 8.80 31.01 36.55
C ARG A 134 8.80 29.98 37.67
N ASN A 135 7.69 29.27 37.85
CA ASN A 135 7.55 28.23 38.87
C ASN A 135 8.20 26.90 38.44
N VAL A 136 8.43 26.67 37.15
CA VAL A 136 9.00 25.45 36.59
C VAL A 136 10.30 25.76 35.86
N SER A 137 11.28 26.31 36.56
CA SER A 137 12.66 26.51 36.06
C SER A 137 12.74 27.25 34.70
N GLY A 138 11.84 28.17 34.43
CA GLY A 138 11.85 28.94 33.20
C GLY A 138 11.43 28.12 31.96
N ARG A 139 10.47 27.19 32.10
CA ARG A 139 9.90 26.46 30.97
C ARG A 139 9.15 27.42 30.04
N TRP A 140 9.36 27.27 28.75
CA TRP A 140 8.57 27.94 27.74
C TRP A 140 7.17 27.32 27.65
N VAL A 141 6.15 28.19 27.69
CA VAL A 141 4.72 27.83 27.55
C VAL A 141 4.06 28.77 26.57
N VAL A 142 2.92 28.36 26.06
CA VAL A 142 2.06 29.20 25.21
C VAL A 142 0.79 29.55 25.98
N LEU A 143 0.41 30.83 25.98
CA LEU A 143 -0.85 31.32 26.49
C LEU A 143 -1.74 31.68 25.29
N LYS A 144 -2.86 30.97 25.13
CA LYS A 144 -3.87 31.23 24.09
C LYS A 144 -5.09 31.86 24.76
N GLY A 145 -5.46 33.07 24.35
CA GLY A 145 -6.66 33.71 24.81
C GLY A 145 -7.93 32.93 24.44
N LEU A 146 -8.90 32.92 25.34
CA LEU A 146 -10.22 32.36 25.08
C LEU A 146 -11.18 33.52 24.73
N MET A 147 -12.08 33.30 23.77
CA MET A 147 -13.13 34.29 23.45
C MET A 147 -14.18 34.35 24.55
N ASP A 148 -14.74 35.54 24.76
CA ASP A 148 -15.72 35.86 25.81
C ASP A 148 -17.16 35.38 25.46
N ASP A 149 -17.29 34.22 24.86
CA ASP A 149 -18.59 33.61 24.51
C ASP A 149 -19.27 32.95 25.74
N VAL A 150 -18.73 33.21 26.93
CA VAL A 150 -19.11 32.57 28.20
C VAL A 150 -20.45 33.08 28.74
N GLN A 151 -21.01 34.17 28.19
CA GLN A 151 -22.33 34.66 28.67
C GLN A 151 -23.51 33.77 28.28
N ALA A 152 -23.32 32.78 27.41
CA ALA A 152 -24.37 31.86 26.92
C ALA A 152 -24.20 30.39 27.36
N ARG A 153 -23.09 30.00 27.97
CA ARG A 153 -22.86 28.62 28.44
C ARG A 153 -23.00 28.52 29.95
N ASP A 154 -23.67 27.44 30.38
CA ASP A 154 -23.72 27.05 31.79
C ASP A 154 -22.29 26.86 32.33
N HIS A 155 -21.89 27.59 33.37
CA HIS A 155 -20.53 27.52 33.94
C HIS A 155 -20.10 26.09 34.28
N VAL A 156 -21.05 25.24 34.69
CA VAL A 156 -20.82 23.83 35.01
C VAL A 156 -20.35 23.02 33.76
N VAL A 157 -20.89 23.32 32.59
CA VAL A 157 -20.52 22.64 31.34
C VAL A 157 -19.13 23.12 30.88
N ALA A 158 -18.84 24.43 31.01
CA ALA A 158 -17.52 24.95 30.66
C ALA A 158 -16.40 24.42 31.56
N ASP A 159 -16.65 24.23 32.85
CA ASP A 159 -15.68 23.67 33.79
C ASP A 159 -15.43 22.20 33.52
N ALA A 160 -16.46 21.41 33.20
CA ALA A 160 -16.30 19.99 32.81
C ALA A 160 -15.53 19.84 31.50
N GLU A 161 -15.74 20.73 30.52
CA GLU A 161 -14.98 20.76 29.26
C GLU A 161 -13.49 21.08 29.51
N ARG A 162 -13.19 22.05 30.37
CA ARG A 162 -11.83 22.40 30.78
C ARG A 162 -11.13 21.24 31.50
N GLU A 163 -11.79 20.57 32.42
CA GLU A 163 -11.27 19.41 33.15
C GLU A 163 -10.96 18.27 32.17
N PHE A 164 -11.86 17.98 31.24
CA PHE A 164 -11.66 16.97 30.22
C PHE A 164 -10.46 17.30 29.30
N LEU A 165 -10.34 18.55 28.83
CA LEU A 165 -9.21 18.96 27.97
C LEU A 165 -7.87 18.89 28.72
N ALA A 166 -7.85 19.13 30.03
CA ALA A 166 -6.64 18.97 30.84
C ALA A 166 -6.23 17.52 31.04
N ASP A 167 -7.17 16.56 30.98
CA ASP A 167 -6.92 15.12 31.11
C ASP A 167 -6.40 14.46 29.82
N ILE A 168 -6.48 15.15 28.68
CA ILE A 168 -5.95 14.67 27.40
C ILE A 168 -4.43 14.57 27.48
N THR A 169 -3.91 13.33 27.37
CA THR A 169 -2.47 13.08 27.38
C THR A 169 -2.10 12.08 26.30
N HIS A 170 -1.55 12.57 25.19
CA HIS A 170 -1.06 11.76 24.07
C HIS A 170 0.17 12.44 23.46
N PRO A 171 1.23 11.68 23.06
CA PRO A 171 2.46 12.27 22.49
C PRO A 171 2.22 13.08 21.21
N GLY A 172 1.24 12.71 20.37
CA GLY A 172 0.85 13.40 19.15
C GLY A 172 -0.14 14.57 19.36
N ILE A 173 -0.46 14.95 20.60
CA ILE A 173 -1.35 16.06 20.94
C ILE A 173 -0.61 17.05 21.83
N ILE A 174 -0.88 18.35 21.63
CA ILE A 174 -0.33 19.40 22.49
C ILE A 174 -0.85 19.22 23.93
N LYS A 175 0.06 19.32 24.92
CA LYS A 175 -0.31 19.19 26.31
C LYS A 175 -0.83 20.49 26.86
N ILE A 176 -2.01 20.48 27.48
CA ILE A 176 -2.55 21.57 28.27
C ILE A 176 -2.02 21.45 29.71
N PHE A 177 -1.53 22.55 30.26
CA PHE A 177 -0.98 22.58 31.63
C PHE A 177 -1.94 23.23 32.61
N ASN A 178 -2.65 24.28 32.20
CA ASN A 178 -3.51 25.06 33.12
C ASN A 178 -4.54 25.89 32.35
N PHE A 179 -5.58 26.30 33.04
CA PHE A 179 -6.51 27.36 32.66
C PHE A 179 -6.40 28.48 33.69
N ILE A 180 -6.24 29.71 33.24
CA ILE A 180 -6.03 30.87 34.11
C ILE A 180 -6.89 32.02 33.66
N ASP A 181 -7.43 32.77 34.63
CA ASP A 181 -8.16 33.99 34.38
C ASP A 181 -7.24 35.20 34.54
N ASP A 182 -7.39 36.19 33.66
CA ASP A 182 -6.67 37.46 33.73
C ASP A 182 -7.64 38.60 33.38
N PRO A 183 -7.72 39.66 34.19
CA PRO A 183 -8.69 40.74 33.95
C PRO A 183 -8.46 41.53 32.67
N ARG A 184 -7.28 41.40 32.05
CA ARG A 184 -6.93 42.06 30.78
C ARG A 184 -7.47 41.31 29.56
N VAL A 185 -7.79 40.02 29.71
CA VAL A 185 -8.28 39.17 28.61
C VAL A 185 -9.58 38.49 29.07
N PRO A 186 -10.74 39.00 28.62
CA PRO A 186 -12.02 38.35 28.88
C PRO A 186 -11.99 36.89 28.45
N GLY A 187 -12.47 35.96 29.29
CA GLY A 187 -12.41 34.53 29.03
C GLY A 187 -11.13 33.83 29.51
N GLY A 188 -10.06 34.58 29.87
CA GLY A 188 -8.81 34.01 30.39
C GLY A 188 -7.93 33.35 29.33
N PHE A 189 -7.03 32.48 29.78
CA PHE A 189 -6.04 31.79 28.93
C PHE A 189 -6.02 30.28 29.15
N ILE A 190 -5.77 29.55 28.06
CA ILE A 190 -5.26 28.19 28.12
C ILE A 190 -3.74 28.28 28.12
N VAL A 191 -3.10 27.65 29.12
CA VAL A 191 -1.65 27.48 29.20
C VAL A 191 -1.29 26.12 28.66
N MET A 192 -0.48 26.08 27.62
CA MET A 192 -0.14 24.84 26.94
C MET A 192 1.36 24.72 26.63
N GLU A 193 1.77 23.52 26.24
CA GLU A 193 3.14 23.19 25.82
C GLU A 193 3.57 24.11 24.66
N TYR A 194 4.79 24.66 24.74
CA TYR A 194 5.43 25.28 23.57
C TYR A 194 6.01 24.17 22.68
N VAL A 195 5.59 24.14 21.42
CA VAL A 195 6.07 23.19 20.40
C VAL A 195 6.86 23.97 19.36
N GLY A 196 8.19 23.85 19.41
CA GLY A 196 9.11 24.57 18.51
C GLY A 196 9.26 23.87 17.16
N GLY A 197 8.36 24.15 16.23
CA GLY A 197 8.42 23.62 14.87
C GLY A 197 7.48 24.37 13.92
N PRO A 198 7.67 24.26 12.60
CA PRO A 198 6.78 24.84 11.62
C PRO A 198 5.49 24.06 11.50
N SER A 199 4.39 24.73 11.13
CA SER A 199 3.16 24.06 10.72
C SER A 199 3.34 23.35 9.37
N LEU A 200 2.50 22.34 9.08
CA LEU A 200 2.48 21.72 7.74
C LEU A 200 2.07 22.72 6.66
N LYS A 201 1.26 23.73 6.99
CA LYS A 201 0.94 24.83 6.08
C LYS A 201 2.19 25.61 5.67
N ASP A 202 3.04 25.97 6.63
CA ASP A 202 4.27 26.74 6.33
C ASP A 202 5.26 25.87 5.58
N ARG A 203 5.42 24.62 5.98
CA ARG A 203 6.22 23.65 5.26
C ARG A 203 5.75 23.44 3.82
N ARG A 204 4.42 23.40 3.59
CA ARG A 204 3.83 23.28 2.26
C ARG A 204 4.16 24.47 1.37
N LYS A 205 4.16 25.70 1.92
CA LYS A 205 4.55 26.91 1.16
C LYS A 205 5.99 26.84 0.64
N GLU A 206 6.88 26.15 1.35
CA GLU A 206 8.28 25.97 0.96
C GLU A 206 8.48 24.92 -0.14
N GLN A 207 7.48 24.05 -0.37
CA GLN A 207 7.57 22.98 -1.37
C GLN A 207 7.32 23.50 -2.80
N PRO A 208 7.92 22.87 -3.82
CA PRO A 208 7.61 23.16 -5.21
C PRO A 208 6.11 23.02 -5.49
N GLY A 209 5.52 24.05 -6.08
CA GLY A 209 4.07 24.05 -6.37
C GLY A 209 3.17 24.10 -5.14
N HIS A 210 3.71 24.30 -3.94
CA HIS A 210 3.00 24.33 -2.68
C HIS A 210 2.24 23.04 -2.35
N VAL A 211 2.79 21.88 -2.73
CA VAL A 211 2.32 20.55 -2.38
C VAL A 211 3.51 19.68 -1.94
N PHE A 212 3.27 18.72 -1.06
CA PHE A 212 4.26 17.73 -0.68
C PHE A 212 4.31 16.59 -1.69
N ASP A 213 5.43 15.88 -1.74
CA ASP A 213 5.45 14.56 -2.32
C ASP A 213 4.43 13.66 -1.61
N VAL A 214 3.73 12.84 -2.37
CA VAL A 214 2.56 12.09 -1.88
C VAL A 214 2.88 11.15 -0.72
N ASP A 215 4.04 10.49 -0.75
CA ASP A 215 4.49 9.61 0.34
C ASP A 215 4.81 10.39 1.62
N ILE A 216 5.40 11.58 1.49
CA ILE A 216 5.65 12.48 2.63
C ILE A 216 4.33 12.97 3.23
N ALA A 217 3.36 13.35 2.39
CA ALA A 217 2.03 13.75 2.86
C ALA A 217 1.33 12.62 3.62
N ILE A 218 1.35 11.40 3.06
CA ILE A 218 0.81 10.21 3.71
C ILE A 218 1.57 9.91 5.01
N GLY A 219 2.89 10.02 5.02
CA GLY A 219 3.71 9.82 6.21
C GLY A 219 3.32 10.74 7.37
N TYR A 220 3.08 12.02 7.09
CA TYR A 220 2.58 12.96 8.12
C TYR A 220 1.19 12.60 8.63
N ILE A 221 0.29 12.20 7.75
CA ILE A 221 -1.06 11.79 8.15
C ILE A 221 -1.00 10.53 9.01
N LEU A 222 -0.25 9.49 8.63
CA LEU A 222 -0.11 8.27 9.41
C LEU A 222 0.42 8.52 10.84
N GLU A 223 1.26 9.54 11.02
CA GLU A 223 1.77 9.92 12.35
C GLU A 223 0.71 10.61 13.23
N ILE A 224 -0.33 11.17 12.62
CA ILE A 224 -1.40 11.87 13.33
C ILE A 224 -2.59 10.96 13.65
N LEU A 225 -2.86 9.95 12.82
CA LEU A 225 -4.01 9.07 13.01
C LEU A 225 -4.12 8.48 14.42
N PRO A 226 -3.03 8.03 15.10
CA PRO A 226 -3.12 7.54 16.47
C PRO A 226 -3.61 8.58 17.49
N ALA A 227 -3.36 9.87 17.24
CA ALA A 227 -3.87 10.95 18.10
C ALA A 227 -5.39 11.13 17.95
N LEU A 228 -5.91 11.02 16.72
CA LEU A 228 -7.35 11.05 16.46
C LEU A 228 -8.04 9.79 17.02
N GLU A 229 -7.46 8.62 16.84
CA GLU A 229 -7.98 7.36 17.41
C GLU A 229 -8.08 7.44 18.94
N TYR A 230 -7.06 8.01 19.59
CA TYR A 230 -7.08 8.26 21.03
C TYR A 230 -8.25 9.17 21.43
N LEU A 231 -8.47 10.28 20.72
CA LEU A 231 -9.61 11.19 21.00
C LEU A 231 -10.94 10.46 20.82
N HIS A 232 -11.10 9.70 19.73
CA HIS A 232 -12.32 8.94 19.46
C HIS A 232 -12.58 7.89 20.55
N SER A 233 -11.54 7.22 21.07
CA SER A 233 -11.67 6.27 22.19
C SER A 233 -12.14 6.92 23.49
N ARG A 234 -11.96 8.24 23.62
CA ARG A 234 -12.45 9.06 24.76
C ARG A 234 -13.83 9.66 24.49
N GLY A 235 -14.47 9.34 23.36
CA GLY A 235 -15.81 9.83 23.01
C GLY A 235 -15.85 11.25 22.45
N VAL A 236 -14.73 11.78 21.98
CA VAL A 236 -14.63 13.12 21.40
C VAL A 236 -14.02 13.09 20.01
N VAL A 237 -14.27 14.12 19.23
CA VAL A 237 -13.76 14.34 17.88
C VAL A 237 -13.01 15.67 17.79
N TYR A 238 -12.07 15.75 16.86
CA TYR A 238 -11.16 16.89 16.73
C TYR A 238 -11.76 18.05 15.92
N ASN A 239 -12.53 17.77 14.88
CA ASN A 239 -13.29 18.69 14.00
C ASN A 239 -12.51 19.65 13.11
N ASP A 240 -11.33 20.15 13.50
CA ASP A 240 -10.59 21.19 12.77
C ASP A 240 -9.22 20.71 12.29
N LEU A 241 -9.15 19.49 11.75
CA LEU A 241 -7.91 19.00 11.16
C LEU A 241 -7.63 19.72 9.84
N LYS A 242 -6.48 20.39 9.82
CA LYS A 242 -5.94 21.10 8.65
C LYS A 242 -4.43 21.26 8.78
N PRO A 243 -3.70 21.56 7.69
CA PRO A 243 -2.25 21.73 7.75
C PRO A 243 -1.76 22.81 8.73
N ASP A 244 -2.59 23.80 9.06
CA ASP A 244 -2.28 24.86 10.04
C ASP A 244 -2.15 24.31 11.46
N ASN A 245 -2.99 23.32 11.81
CA ASN A 245 -3.09 22.76 13.16
C ASN A 245 -2.16 21.55 13.38
N ILE A 246 -1.30 21.24 12.42
CA ILE A 246 -0.32 20.16 12.49
C ILE A 246 1.08 20.75 12.50
N VAL A 247 1.81 20.56 13.59
CA VAL A 247 3.20 21.02 13.74
C VAL A 247 4.16 19.85 13.73
N VAL A 248 5.28 20.05 13.05
CA VAL A 248 6.34 19.06 12.92
C VAL A 248 7.56 19.52 13.72
N THR A 249 8.03 18.65 14.59
CA THR A 249 9.27 18.84 15.35
C THR A 249 10.36 17.87 14.89
N GLU A 250 11.52 17.92 15.50
CA GLU A 250 12.59 16.95 15.25
C GLU A 250 12.13 15.50 15.44
N ASP A 251 11.37 15.25 16.49
CA ASP A 251 11.04 13.89 16.94
C ASP A 251 9.56 13.49 16.73
N GLN A 252 8.66 14.44 16.49
CA GLN A 252 7.21 14.21 16.56
C GLN A 252 6.44 15.05 15.54
N VAL A 253 5.25 14.57 15.21
CA VAL A 253 4.17 15.36 14.61
C VAL A 253 3.09 15.53 15.66
N LYS A 254 2.65 16.76 15.89
CA LYS A 254 1.67 17.08 16.93
C LYS A 254 0.47 17.85 16.39
N LEU A 255 -0.69 17.48 16.90
CA LEU A 255 -1.91 18.28 16.78
C LEU A 255 -1.84 19.46 17.75
N LEU A 256 -2.04 20.65 17.21
CA LEU A 256 -2.30 21.87 17.98
C LEU A 256 -3.80 22.08 18.12
N ASP A 257 -4.17 23.11 18.83
CA ASP A 257 -5.51 23.70 18.88
C ASP A 257 -6.67 22.73 19.16
N LEU A 258 -6.86 22.44 20.45
CA LEU A 258 -7.98 21.64 20.93
C LEU A 258 -9.30 22.45 21.08
N GLY A 259 -9.35 23.70 20.61
CA GLY A 259 -10.50 24.57 20.76
C GLY A 259 -11.75 24.17 19.96
N ALA A 260 -11.60 23.25 19.00
CA ALA A 260 -12.72 22.70 18.22
C ALA A 260 -13.14 21.30 18.67
N VAL A 261 -12.42 20.69 19.62
CA VAL A 261 -12.74 19.36 20.16
C VAL A 261 -14.10 19.37 20.81
N SER A 262 -14.94 18.41 20.48
CA SER A 262 -16.29 18.32 21.03
C SER A 262 -16.70 16.85 21.21
N GLY A 263 -17.69 16.63 22.10
CA GLY A 263 -18.28 15.29 22.26
C GLY A 263 -18.93 14.79 20.96
N ILE A 264 -18.90 13.50 20.74
CA ILE A 264 -19.58 12.87 19.60
C ILE A 264 -21.09 13.17 19.71
N GLY A 265 -21.69 13.71 18.62
CA GLY A 265 -23.10 14.09 18.59
C GLY A 265 -23.44 15.35 19.36
N ALA A 266 -22.47 16.15 19.79
CA ALA A 266 -22.73 17.42 20.49
C ALA A 266 -23.45 18.41 19.57
N PHE A 267 -24.45 19.14 20.14
CA PHE A 267 -25.16 20.21 19.44
C PHE A 267 -24.74 21.57 20.01
N GLY A 268 -24.54 22.54 19.15
CA GLY A 268 -24.17 23.89 19.54
C GLY A 268 -23.24 24.54 18.51
N TYR A 269 -22.49 25.56 18.93
CA TYR A 269 -21.48 26.18 18.10
C TYR A 269 -20.33 25.17 17.89
N ILE A 270 -20.24 24.60 16.66
CA ILE A 270 -19.18 23.70 16.28
C ILE A 270 -18.20 24.50 15.46
N TYR A 271 -17.00 24.66 16.02
CA TYR A 271 -15.90 25.32 15.32
C TYR A 271 -15.30 24.36 14.27
N GLY A 272 -15.01 24.92 13.11
CA GLY A 272 -14.35 24.17 12.03
C GLY A 272 -14.00 25.11 10.87
N THR A 273 -13.05 24.70 10.04
CA THR A 273 -12.58 25.53 8.93
C THR A 273 -13.32 25.15 7.65
N LYS A 274 -13.98 26.15 7.04
CA LYS A 274 -14.65 25.98 5.74
C LYS A 274 -13.68 25.39 4.70
N GLY A 275 -14.16 24.43 3.92
CA GLY A 275 -13.37 23.68 2.93
C GLY A 275 -12.66 22.43 3.46
N PHE A 276 -12.54 22.30 4.79
CA PHE A 276 -12.07 21.06 5.45
C PHE A 276 -13.19 20.34 6.20
N GLN A 277 -14.14 21.08 6.78
CA GLN A 277 -15.23 20.53 7.59
C GLN A 277 -16.20 19.69 6.75
N ALA A 278 -16.67 18.59 7.33
CA ALA A 278 -17.68 17.73 6.73
C ALA A 278 -19.04 18.42 6.63
N PRO A 279 -19.80 18.20 5.53
CA PRO A 279 -21.02 18.95 5.26
C PRO A 279 -22.14 18.69 6.28
N GLU A 280 -22.22 17.48 6.84
CA GLU A 280 -23.26 17.06 7.79
C GLU A 280 -23.09 17.64 9.19
N VAL A 281 -21.91 18.12 9.56
CA VAL A 281 -21.63 18.59 10.93
C VAL A 281 -22.60 19.68 11.38
N ALA A 282 -23.03 20.56 10.46
CA ALA A 282 -23.98 21.62 10.78
C ALA A 282 -25.38 21.10 11.09
N THR A 283 -25.77 19.93 10.66
CA THR A 283 -27.13 19.36 10.77
C THR A 283 -27.22 18.16 11.71
N GLU A 284 -26.20 17.29 11.71
CA GLU A 284 -26.17 16.04 12.47
C GLU A 284 -25.22 16.07 13.66
N GLY A 285 -24.39 17.12 13.74
CA GLY A 285 -23.32 17.23 14.73
C GLY A 285 -22.05 16.48 14.34
N PRO A 286 -20.98 16.65 15.13
CA PRO A 286 -19.69 16.05 14.86
C PRO A 286 -19.66 14.56 15.20
N SER A 287 -18.92 13.81 14.41
CA SER A 287 -18.81 12.35 14.51
C SER A 287 -17.40 11.87 14.11
N VAL A 288 -17.11 10.60 14.39
CA VAL A 288 -15.89 9.95 13.86
C VAL A 288 -15.81 10.08 12.34
N ALA A 289 -16.94 9.93 11.64
CA ALA A 289 -17.01 10.08 10.19
C ALA A 289 -16.69 11.51 9.72
N SER A 290 -17.03 12.55 10.52
CA SER A 290 -16.67 13.93 10.19
C SER A 290 -15.16 14.17 10.32
N ASP A 291 -14.49 13.59 11.31
CA ASP A 291 -13.01 13.65 11.39
C ASP A 291 -12.34 12.91 10.25
N ILE A 292 -12.85 11.75 9.83
CA ILE A 292 -12.34 11.03 8.65
C ILE A 292 -12.43 11.91 7.40
N TYR A 293 -13.52 12.66 7.23
CA TYR A 293 -13.65 13.62 6.14
C TYR A 293 -12.57 14.71 6.21
N THR A 294 -12.31 15.29 7.39
CA THR A 294 -11.25 16.29 7.54
C THR A 294 -9.87 15.72 7.27
N VAL A 295 -9.59 14.46 7.64
CA VAL A 295 -8.35 13.76 7.28
C VAL A 295 -8.20 13.65 5.77
N GLY A 296 -9.26 13.20 5.07
CA GLY A 296 -9.26 13.10 3.61
C GLY A 296 -9.01 14.43 2.93
N ARG A 297 -9.69 15.49 3.37
CA ARG A 297 -9.50 16.86 2.85
C ARG A 297 -8.10 17.39 3.12
N THR A 298 -7.56 17.13 4.31
CA THR A 298 -6.22 17.55 4.71
C THR A 298 -5.15 16.85 3.85
N LEU A 299 -5.26 15.53 3.69
CA LEU A 299 -4.35 14.77 2.82
C LEU A 299 -4.41 15.29 1.37
N ALA A 300 -5.61 15.48 0.82
CA ALA A 300 -5.77 16.03 -0.52
C ALA A 300 -5.14 17.42 -0.64
N ALA A 301 -5.39 18.33 0.32
CA ALA A 301 -4.79 19.66 0.31
C ALA A 301 -3.25 19.64 0.44
N MET A 302 -2.68 18.61 1.03
CA MET A 302 -1.23 18.45 1.16
C MET A 302 -0.56 17.97 -0.12
N CYS A 303 -1.17 17.07 -0.89
CA CYS A 303 -0.54 16.40 -2.02
C CYS A 303 -1.06 16.85 -3.40
N CYS A 304 -2.19 17.57 -3.48
CA CYS A 304 -2.70 18.09 -4.75
C CYS A 304 -3.20 19.55 -4.62
N ARG A 305 -3.45 20.17 -5.77
CA ARG A 305 -3.99 21.53 -5.84
C ARG A 305 -5.50 21.48 -5.87
N LEU A 306 -6.11 21.67 -4.69
CA LEU A 306 -7.56 21.78 -4.61
C LEU A 306 -8.03 23.12 -5.20
N PRO A 307 -9.12 23.13 -5.96
CA PRO A 307 -9.74 24.37 -6.45
C PRO A 307 -10.17 25.29 -5.29
N ILE A 308 -9.98 26.61 -5.47
CA ILE A 308 -10.37 27.62 -4.49
C ILE A 308 -11.49 28.48 -5.08
N VAL A 309 -12.59 28.61 -4.36
CA VAL A 309 -13.72 29.47 -4.69
C VAL A 309 -13.95 30.40 -3.49
N ASP A 310 -13.99 31.68 -3.71
CA ASP A 310 -14.18 32.72 -2.68
C ASP A 310 -13.20 32.61 -1.49
N GLY A 311 -11.92 32.22 -1.80
CA GLY A 311 -10.87 32.08 -0.77
C GLY A 311 -10.94 30.79 0.06
N VAL A 312 -11.85 29.87 -0.26
CA VAL A 312 -12.04 28.59 0.43
C VAL A 312 -11.86 27.44 -0.55
N PHE A 313 -11.36 26.32 -0.10
CA PHE A 313 -11.30 25.10 -0.93
C PHE A 313 -12.71 24.66 -1.34
N ALA A 314 -12.94 24.51 -2.64
CA ALA A 314 -14.19 24.01 -3.17
C ALA A 314 -14.52 22.60 -2.63
N PRO A 315 -15.80 22.25 -2.47
CA PRO A 315 -16.19 20.90 -2.09
C PRO A 315 -15.79 19.88 -3.18
N GLY A 316 -15.63 18.63 -2.78
CA GLY A 316 -15.21 17.54 -3.67
C GLY A 316 -13.71 17.51 -3.96
N LEU A 317 -13.34 16.67 -4.90
CA LEU A 317 -11.96 16.44 -5.37
C LEU A 317 -11.90 16.67 -6.87
N PRO A 318 -10.78 17.18 -7.42
CA PRO A 318 -10.59 17.20 -8.87
C PRO A 318 -10.60 15.77 -9.42
N SER A 319 -11.06 15.62 -10.65
CA SER A 319 -11.06 14.31 -11.32
C SER A 319 -9.64 13.88 -11.72
N PRO A 320 -9.40 12.59 -12.00
CA PRO A 320 -8.12 12.12 -12.54
C PRO A 320 -7.72 12.72 -13.88
N SER A 321 -8.68 13.29 -14.64
CA SER A 321 -8.39 14.04 -15.85
C SER A 321 -7.82 15.43 -15.59
N GLU A 322 -8.13 16.01 -14.45
CA GLU A 322 -7.72 17.37 -14.04
C GLU A 322 -6.46 17.33 -13.15
N GLU A 323 -6.30 16.30 -12.32
CA GLU A 323 -5.18 16.15 -11.39
C GLU A 323 -4.31 14.94 -11.79
N PRO A 324 -3.10 15.16 -12.33
CA PRO A 324 -2.21 14.08 -12.77
C PRO A 324 -1.83 13.09 -11.66
N LEU A 325 -1.77 13.53 -10.40
CA LEU A 325 -1.49 12.67 -9.26
C LEU A 325 -2.54 11.56 -9.12
N PHE A 326 -3.80 11.91 -9.27
CA PHE A 326 -4.91 10.95 -9.17
C PHE A 326 -4.99 10.01 -10.36
N ARG A 327 -4.53 10.46 -11.52
CA ARG A 327 -4.37 9.60 -12.69
C ARG A 327 -3.25 8.58 -12.47
N GLN A 328 -2.14 8.98 -11.87
CA GLN A 328 -1.00 8.10 -11.61
C GLN A 328 -1.30 7.12 -10.46
N TYR A 329 -2.03 7.56 -9.43
CA TYR A 329 -2.31 6.77 -8.21
C TYR A 329 -3.80 6.66 -7.96
N LEU A 330 -4.47 5.84 -8.77
CA LEU A 330 -5.92 5.69 -8.73
C LEU A 330 -6.45 5.17 -7.39
N SER A 331 -5.67 4.33 -6.71
CA SER A 331 -6.01 3.84 -5.37
C SER A 331 -6.03 4.96 -4.33
N LEU A 332 -5.14 5.96 -4.45
CA LEU A 332 -5.20 7.17 -3.61
C LEU A 332 -6.47 7.96 -3.88
N TYR A 333 -6.84 8.13 -5.15
CA TYR A 333 -8.07 8.82 -5.52
C TYR A 333 -9.31 8.12 -4.95
N ARG A 334 -9.42 6.79 -5.09
CA ARG A 334 -10.51 6.00 -4.51
C ARG A 334 -10.56 6.13 -2.97
N LEU A 335 -9.40 6.11 -2.31
CA LEU A 335 -9.31 6.31 -0.85
C LEU A 335 -9.84 7.68 -0.44
N LEU A 336 -9.41 8.73 -1.13
CA LEU A 336 -9.85 10.09 -0.87
C LEU A 336 -11.34 10.29 -1.16
N LEU A 337 -11.87 9.71 -2.28
CA LEU A 337 -13.30 9.73 -2.57
C LEU A 337 -14.12 9.10 -1.45
N ARG A 338 -13.67 7.95 -0.93
CA ARG A 338 -14.34 7.30 0.19
C ARG A 338 -14.23 8.11 1.48
N ALA A 339 -13.06 8.63 1.81
CA ALA A 339 -12.87 9.45 3.01
C ALA A 339 -13.70 10.75 2.99
N THR A 340 -13.88 11.36 1.82
CA THR A 340 -14.59 12.62 1.63
C THR A 340 -15.99 12.45 1.02
N HIS A 341 -16.57 11.25 1.15
CA HIS A 341 -17.92 10.99 0.65
C HIS A 341 -18.97 11.88 1.35
N GLU A 342 -19.97 12.35 0.61
CA GLU A 342 -21.03 13.21 1.16
C GLU A 342 -21.82 12.50 2.25
N ASP A 343 -22.24 11.23 2.02
CA ASP A 343 -22.90 10.41 3.04
C ASP A 343 -21.85 9.86 4.04
N PRO A 344 -21.94 10.21 5.35
CA PRO A 344 -21.03 9.74 6.38
C PRO A 344 -20.94 8.20 6.48
N LYS A 345 -22.05 7.50 6.16
CA LYS A 345 -22.13 6.03 6.23
C LYS A 345 -21.31 5.33 5.15
N GLN A 346 -20.97 6.02 4.07
CA GLN A 346 -20.14 5.49 2.98
C GLN A 346 -18.64 5.71 3.23
N ARG A 347 -18.27 6.47 4.26
CA ARG A 347 -16.88 6.72 4.65
C ARG A 347 -16.29 5.49 5.37
N PHE A 348 -15.05 5.58 5.77
CA PHE A 348 -14.43 4.59 6.67
C PHE A 348 -15.15 4.60 8.02
N ARG A 349 -15.25 3.43 8.63
CA ARG A 349 -15.95 3.26 9.90
C ARG A 349 -15.20 3.96 11.06
N ASP A 350 -13.88 3.84 11.05
CA ASP A 350 -12.99 4.32 12.09
C ASP A 350 -11.60 4.67 11.52
N ILE A 351 -10.76 5.23 12.35
CA ILE A 351 -9.38 5.62 12.00
C ILE A 351 -8.53 4.40 11.64
N SER A 352 -8.71 3.27 12.30
CA SER A 352 -7.95 2.05 12.07
C SER A 352 -8.22 1.47 10.67
N GLU A 353 -9.48 1.50 10.21
CA GLU A 353 -9.85 1.10 8.84
C GLU A 353 -9.20 2.02 7.80
N LEU A 354 -9.30 3.34 7.99
CA LEU A 354 -8.63 4.32 7.11
C LEU A 354 -7.12 4.10 7.07
N GLN A 355 -6.49 3.94 8.24
CA GLN A 355 -5.05 3.73 8.38
C GLN A 355 -4.59 2.48 7.62
N THR A 356 -5.31 1.36 7.77
CA THR A 356 -5.04 0.11 7.07
C THR A 356 -5.03 0.30 5.56
N GLN A 357 -6.03 1.00 5.01
CA GLN A 357 -6.10 1.27 3.57
C GLN A 357 -5.02 2.25 3.12
N LEU A 358 -4.68 3.23 3.94
CA LEU A 358 -3.63 4.20 3.64
C LEU A 358 -2.24 3.55 3.57
N TYR A 359 -1.94 2.58 4.45
CA TYR A 359 -0.73 1.76 4.35
C TYR A 359 -0.66 0.97 3.04
N GLY A 360 -1.79 0.41 2.59
CA GLY A 360 -1.88 -0.31 1.32
C GLY A 360 -1.60 0.60 0.12
N VAL A 361 -2.22 1.78 0.10
CA VAL A 361 -2.02 2.79 -0.95
C VAL A 361 -0.57 3.31 -0.96
N LEU A 362 0.02 3.55 0.20
CA LEU A 362 1.42 3.97 0.31
C LEU A 362 2.38 2.93 -0.28
N ARG A 363 2.19 1.65 0.02
CA ARG A 363 3.00 0.57 -0.58
C ARG A 363 2.91 0.56 -2.10
N GLU A 364 1.70 0.76 -2.63
CA GLU A 364 1.45 0.83 -4.07
C GLU A 364 2.20 2.00 -4.71
N ILE A 365 2.10 3.20 -4.13
CA ILE A 365 2.80 4.40 -4.60
C ILE A 365 4.31 4.17 -4.67
N LEU A 366 4.90 3.63 -3.60
CA LEU A 366 6.34 3.37 -3.53
C LEU A 366 6.79 2.27 -4.51
N ALA A 367 5.94 1.26 -4.75
CA ALA A 367 6.22 0.22 -5.73
C ALA A 367 6.19 0.75 -7.17
N ILE A 368 5.22 1.61 -7.51
CA ILE A 368 5.11 2.21 -8.84
C ILE A 368 6.23 3.22 -9.07
N ARG A 369 6.46 4.13 -8.12
CA ARG A 369 7.41 5.24 -8.28
C ARG A 369 8.87 4.78 -8.17
N ASP A 370 9.19 4.03 -7.14
CA ASP A 370 10.57 3.71 -6.74
C ASP A 370 10.96 2.25 -6.99
N GLY A 371 10.01 1.39 -7.38
CA GLY A 371 10.22 -0.05 -7.48
C GLY A 371 10.46 -0.73 -6.12
N LYS A 372 10.16 -0.05 -4.99
CA LYS A 372 10.37 -0.57 -3.64
C LYS A 372 9.17 -1.41 -3.19
N GLN A 373 9.45 -2.57 -2.64
CA GLN A 373 8.43 -3.51 -2.17
C GLN A 373 8.49 -3.65 -0.65
N PHE A 374 7.33 -3.58 -0.02
CA PHE A 374 7.19 -3.71 1.42
C PHE A 374 6.17 -4.80 1.78
N PRO A 375 6.33 -5.50 2.92
CA PRO A 375 5.39 -6.51 3.37
C PRO A 375 3.97 -5.96 3.56
N ALA A 376 2.95 -6.80 3.29
CA ALA A 376 1.54 -6.44 3.46
C ALA A 376 1.06 -6.72 4.90
N GLN A 377 1.65 -6.07 5.89
CA GLN A 377 1.39 -6.34 7.32
C GLN A 377 -0.04 -5.98 7.74
N HIS A 378 -0.64 -4.98 7.10
CA HIS A 378 -1.97 -4.46 7.42
C HIS A 378 -3.07 -4.97 6.49
N SER A 379 -2.81 -5.97 5.63
CA SER A 379 -3.82 -6.51 4.73
C SER A 379 -4.94 -7.22 5.48
N LEU A 380 -6.18 -7.00 5.02
CA LEU A 380 -7.38 -7.69 5.49
C LEU A 380 -7.59 -9.05 4.80
N PHE A 381 -6.68 -9.43 3.93
CA PHE A 381 -6.69 -10.69 3.21
C PHE A 381 -5.49 -11.56 3.54
N SER A 382 -5.66 -12.87 3.43
CA SER A 382 -4.55 -13.81 3.45
C SER A 382 -3.61 -13.59 2.26
N PRO A 383 -2.37 -14.10 2.31
CA PRO A 383 -1.58 -14.27 1.09
C PRO A 383 -2.30 -15.12 0.05
N GLN A 384 -1.87 -15.02 -1.22
CA GLN A 384 -2.35 -15.89 -2.29
C GLN A 384 -2.16 -17.36 -1.89
N ARG A 385 -3.22 -18.18 -1.97
CA ARG A 385 -3.23 -19.57 -1.47
C ARG A 385 -2.46 -20.53 -2.37
N THR A 386 -2.73 -20.47 -3.67
CA THR A 386 -2.07 -21.23 -4.72
C THR A 386 -1.76 -20.32 -5.90
N THR A 387 -1.50 -20.85 -7.09
CA THR A 387 -1.27 -20.05 -8.30
C THR A 387 -2.14 -20.55 -9.44
N TYR A 388 -2.63 -19.63 -10.25
CA TYR A 388 -3.35 -19.93 -11.48
C TYR A 388 -2.59 -19.38 -12.70
N GLY A 389 -2.84 -19.98 -13.85
CA GLY A 389 -2.31 -19.52 -15.13
C GLY A 389 -0.79 -19.65 -15.31
N THR A 390 -0.10 -20.38 -14.44
CA THR A 390 1.38 -20.46 -14.46
C THR A 390 1.94 -21.55 -15.38
N LYS A 391 1.12 -22.53 -15.78
CA LYS A 391 1.59 -23.75 -16.44
C LYS A 391 1.25 -23.80 -17.93
N HIS A 392 0.39 -22.96 -18.40
CA HIS A 392 -0.36 -23.11 -19.63
C HIS A 392 0.53 -23.22 -20.88
N LEU A 393 1.46 -22.29 -21.08
CA LEU A 393 2.31 -22.29 -22.28
C LEU A 393 3.27 -23.47 -22.29
N VAL A 394 3.84 -23.82 -21.13
CA VAL A 394 4.78 -24.93 -21.00
C VAL A 394 4.07 -26.28 -21.21
N PHE A 395 2.85 -26.43 -20.68
CA PHE A 395 2.09 -27.68 -20.85
C PHE A 395 1.64 -27.94 -22.30
N ARG A 396 1.56 -26.92 -23.14
CA ARG A 396 1.36 -27.14 -24.60
C ARG A 396 2.48 -27.98 -25.23
N THR A 397 3.69 -27.91 -24.70
CA THR A 397 4.79 -28.72 -25.19
C THR A 397 4.63 -30.22 -24.90
N ASP A 398 3.74 -30.58 -23.94
CA ASP A 398 3.43 -31.96 -23.60
C ASP A 398 2.76 -32.69 -24.78
N GLN A 399 2.18 -31.97 -25.74
CA GLN A 399 1.69 -32.54 -26.99
C GLN A 399 2.79 -33.27 -27.73
N LEU A 400 4.06 -32.86 -27.63
CA LEU A 400 5.20 -33.56 -28.18
C LEU A 400 5.54 -34.85 -27.43
N ILE A 401 4.98 -35.07 -26.24
CA ILE A 401 5.17 -36.29 -25.43
C ILE A 401 4.10 -37.32 -25.74
N ASP A 402 2.82 -36.94 -25.79
CA ASP A 402 1.69 -37.85 -25.85
C ASP A 402 0.75 -37.65 -27.05
N GLY A 403 0.95 -36.60 -27.83
CA GLY A 403 0.14 -36.27 -29.01
C GLY A 403 -1.24 -35.66 -28.70
N ILE A 404 -1.51 -35.30 -27.43
CA ILE A 404 -2.79 -34.71 -27.03
C ILE A 404 -2.71 -33.19 -27.16
N ASP A 405 -3.58 -32.61 -27.97
CA ASP A 405 -3.70 -31.14 -28.08
C ASP A 405 -4.31 -30.57 -26.77
N ARG A 406 -3.54 -29.68 -26.12
CA ARG A 406 -3.96 -29.01 -24.90
C ARG A 406 -4.22 -27.54 -25.16
N ARG A 407 -5.49 -27.20 -25.28
CA ARG A 407 -5.93 -25.80 -25.21
C ARG A 407 -5.97 -25.40 -23.76
N VAL A 408 -5.00 -24.61 -23.35
CA VAL A 408 -4.86 -24.26 -21.95
C VAL A 408 -5.41 -22.87 -21.73
N LYS A 409 -6.61 -22.83 -21.13
CA LYS A 409 -7.30 -21.63 -20.66
C LYS A 409 -7.30 -21.61 -19.15
N ILE A 410 -7.32 -20.41 -18.55
CA ILE A 410 -7.56 -20.29 -17.11
C ILE A 410 -9.03 -20.65 -16.84
N THR A 411 -9.33 -21.13 -15.65
CA THR A 411 -10.68 -21.54 -15.26
C THR A 411 -11.10 -20.92 -13.94
N SER A 412 -12.41 -20.69 -13.78
CA SER A 412 -12.96 -20.09 -12.55
C SER A 412 -12.54 -20.86 -11.28
N PRO A 413 -12.59 -22.22 -11.22
CA PRO A 413 -12.14 -22.96 -10.05
C PRO A 413 -10.63 -22.79 -9.75
N GLU A 414 -9.78 -22.72 -10.78
CA GLU A 414 -8.33 -22.49 -10.61
C GLU A 414 -8.08 -21.09 -10.03
N ILE A 415 -8.78 -20.07 -10.50
CA ILE A 415 -8.69 -18.71 -10.00
C ILE A 415 -9.14 -18.66 -8.53
N VAL A 416 -10.35 -19.15 -8.23
CA VAL A 416 -10.90 -19.12 -6.87
C VAL A 416 -10.04 -19.87 -5.87
N ALA A 417 -9.50 -21.04 -6.25
CA ALA A 417 -8.56 -21.77 -5.41
C ALA A 417 -7.27 -20.97 -5.10
N ALA A 418 -6.91 -20.04 -5.97
CA ALA A 418 -5.70 -19.22 -5.81
C ALA A 418 -5.96 -17.88 -5.12
N LEU A 419 -7.15 -17.30 -5.24
CA LEU A 419 -7.45 -16.00 -4.65
C LEU A 419 -7.20 -15.99 -3.14
N PRO A 420 -6.71 -14.85 -2.59
CA PRO A 420 -6.70 -14.60 -1.15
C PRO A 420 -8.10 -14.76 -0.55
N VAL A 421 -8.16 -15.01 0.74
CA VAL A 421 -9.44 -15.04 1.48
C VAL A 421 -9.46 -13.94 2.53
N PRO A 422 -10.64 -13.37 2.84
CA PRO A 422 -10.81 -12.43 3.94
C PRO A 422 -10.29 -13.00 5.25
N LEU A 423 -9.57 -12.21 6.01
CA LEU A 423 -9.21 -12.53 7.39
C LEU A 423 -10.42 -12.28 8.30
N ILE A 424 -10.57 -13.10 9.32
CA ILE A 424 -11.64 -12.98 10.32
C ILE A 424 -11.44 -11.70 11.13
N ASP A 425 -12.50 -10.91 11.29
CA ASP A 425 -12.48 -9.75 12.17
C ASP A 425 -12.37 -10.22 13.63
N ARG A 426 -11.28 -9.86 14.28
CA ARG A 426 -10.99 -10.28 15.67
C ARG A 426 -11.98 -9.72 16.69
N ASN A 427 -12.72 -8.68 16.32
CA ASN A 427 -13.73 -8.04 17.16
C ASN A 427 -15.12 -8.69 17.00
N ASP A 428 -15.31 -9.59 16.01
CA ASP A 428 -16.55 -10.33 15.86
C ASP A 428 -16.74 -11.34 17.00
N VAL A 429 -17.95 -11.45 17.51
CA VAL A 429 -18.28 -12.38 18.61
C VAL A 429 -18.00 -13.85 18.25
N GLY A 430 -18.01 -14.18 16.96
CA GLY A 430 -17.70 -15.50 16.42
C GLY A 430 -16.21 -15.76 16.18
N ALA A 431 -15.34 -14.76 16.36
CA ALA A 431 -13.93 -14.85 15.98
C ALA A 431 -13.18 -16.02 16.65
N ALA A 432 -13.43 -16.25 17.93
CA ALA A 432 -12.82 -17.35 18.67
C ALA A 432 -13.22 -18.72 18.14
N LEU A 433 -14.51 -18.89 17.85
CA LEU A 433 -15.07 -20.13 17.27
C LEU A 433 -14.44 -20.43 15.89
N LEU A 434 -14.41 -19.42 15.03
CA LEU A 434 -13.88 -19.55 13.65
C LEU A 434 -12.37 -19.79 13.64
N SER A 435 -11.64 -19.17 14.54
CA SER A 435 -10.19 -19.40 14.67
C SER A 435 -9.89 -20.83 15.13
N GLY A 436 -10.70 -21.40 16.03
CA GLY A 436 -10.61 -22.80 16.47
C GLY A 436 -10.95 -23.80 15.35
N SER A 437 -11.91 -23.49 14.48
CA SER A 437 -12.34 -24.36 13.37
C SER A 437 -11.46 -24.22 12.11
N SER A 438 -10.50 -23.33 12.09
CA SER A 438 -9.65 -23.03 10.93
C SER A 438 -8.82 -24.23 10.44
N TYR A 439 -8.60 -25.23 11.31
CA TYR A 439 -7.86 -26.46 11.01
C TYR A 439 -8.78 -27.69 10.84
N ALA A 440 -10.11 -27.52 10.99
CA ALA A 440 -11.07 -28.60 10.78
C ALA A 440 -11.31 -28.82 9.26
N GLU A 441 -11.75 -30.02 8.94
CA GLU A 441 -12.26 -30.28 7.58
C GLU A 441 -13.45 -29.35 7.29
N PRO A 442 -13.60 -28.83 6.05
CA PRO A 442 -14.65 -27.87 5.72
C PRO A 442 -16.07 -28.35 6.08
N SER A 443 -16.34 -29.67 6.03
CA SER A 443 -17.61 -30.26 6.43
C SER A 443 -17.87 -30.18 7.93
N GLU A 444 -16.85 -30.40 8.76
CA GLU A 444 -16.94 -30.28 10.22
C GLU A 444 -17.08 -28.82 10.64
N ALA A 445 -16.30 -27.93 10.00
CA ALA A 445 -16.41 -26.50 10.21
C ALA A 445 -17.81 -25.96 9.86
N LEU A 446 -18.40 -26.43 8.75
CA LEU A 446 -19.75 -26.07 8.32
C LEU A 446 -20.80 -26.46 9.36
N GLU A 447 -20.72 -27.68 9.88
CA GLU A 447 -21.67 -28.15 10.89
C GLU A 447 -21.53 -27.38 12.21
N THR A 448 -20.30 -27.12 12.66
CA THR A 448 -20.02 -26.30 13.85
C THR A 448 -20.59 -24.90 13.73
N MET A 449 -20.41 -24.24 12.57
CA MET A 449 -20.95 -22.90 12.32
C MET A 449 -22.48 -22.89 12.26
N ARG A 450 -23.10 -23.91 11.66
CA ARG A 450 -24.56 -24.04 11.62
C ARG A 450 -25.16 -24.21 13.03
N GLN A 451 -24.53 -24.98 13.88
CA GLN A 451 -24.95 -25.12 15.27
C GLN A 451 -24.77 -23.80 16.05
N ALA A 452 -23.64 -23.11 15.86
CA ALA A 452 -23.37 -21.81 16.48
C ALA A 452 -24.42 -20.75 16.11
N MET A 453 -24.88 -20.73 14.86
CA MET A 453 -25.92 -19.78 14.41
C MET A 453 -27.27 -19.94 15.15
N GLN A 454 -27.52 -21.07 15.82
CA GLN A 454 -28.70 -21.27 16.65
C GLN A 454 -28.57 -20.74 18.07
N ALA A 455 -27.36 -20.41 18.48
CA ALA A 455 -27.05 -19.89 19.82
C ALA A 455 -27.21 -18.36 19.85
N GLU A 456 -27.88 -17.84 20.86
CA GLU A 456 -28.20 -16.42 21.02
C GLU A 456 -26.92 -15.55 21.15
N GLU A 457 -25.87 -16.13 21.72
CA GLU A 457 -24.57 -15.46 21.90
C GLU A 457 -23.91 -15.04 20.56
N TYR A 458 -24.20 -15.73 19.45
CA TYR A 458 -23.64 -15.44 18.12
C TYR A 458 -24.61 -14.70 17.19
N ALA A 459 -25.78 -14.28 17.67
CA ALA A 459 -26.81 -13.66 16.84
C ALA A 459 -26.35 -12.35 16.14
N SER A 460 -25.38 -11.67 16.73
CA SER A 460 -24.78 -10.45 16.18
C SER A 460 -23.55 -10.71 15.30
N SER A 461 -23.06 -11.95 15.17
CA SER A 461 -21.91 -12.28 14.34
C SER A 461 -22.21 -12.05 12.86
N THR A 462 -21.29 -11.40 12.17
CA THR A 462 -21.25 -11.31 10.70
C THR A 462 -20.31 -12.35 10.10
N GLU A 463 -19.29 -12.75 10.83
CA GLU A 463 -18.26 -13.69 10.36
C GLU A 463 -18.77 -15.13 10.31
N ILE A 464 -19.62 -15.58 11.24
CA ILE A 464 -20.12 -16.95 11.22
C ILE A 464 -20.99 -17.25 9.98
N PRO A 465 -22.00 -16.42 9.62
CA PRO A 465 -22.76 -16.62 8.39
C PRO A 465 -21.89 -16.61 7.13
N LEU A 466 -20.89 -15.73 7.05
CA LEU A 466 -19.94 -15.67 5.93
C LEU A 466 -18.97 -16.85 5.94
N GLY A 467 -18.62 -17.37 7.11
CA GLY A 467 -17.86 -18.61 7.29
C GLY A 467 -18.60 -19.83 6.73
N VAL A 468 -19.93 -19.88 6.90
CA VAL A 468 -20.79 -20.91 6.25
C VAL A 468 -20.70 -20.83 4.73
N VAL A 469 -20.80 -19.61 4.15
CA VAL A 469 -20.63 -19.40 2.71
C VAL A 469 -19.28 -19.91 2.25
N ARG A 470 -18.20 -19.54 2.94
CA ARG A 470 -16.84 -19.98 2.62
C ARG A 470 -16.73 -21.51 2.63
N ALA A 471 -17.23 -22.17 3.69
CA ALA A 471 -17.17 -23.63 3.80
C ALA A 471 -17.96 -24.32 2.68
N LEU A 472 -19.12 -23.78 2.28
CA LEU A 472 -19.90 -24.28 1.15
C LEU A 472 -19.13 -24.16 -0.17
N LEU A 473 -18.44 -23.04 -0.40
CA LEU A 473 -17.62 -22.83 -1.59
C LEU A 473 -16.40 -23.77 -1.61
N ASP A 474 -15.72 -23.96 -0.46
CA ASP A 474 -14.59 -24.88 -0.33
C ASP A 474 -15.00 -26.36 -0.55
N LEU A 475 -16.26 -26.71 -0.25
CA LEU A 475 -16.88 -28.02 -0.53
C LEU A 475 -17.43 -28.17 -1.96
N GLY A 476 -17.47 -27.10 -2.75
CA GLY A 476 -18.01 -27.08 -4.10
C GLY A 476 -19.54 -26.91 -4.19
N PHE A 477 -20.22 -26.58 -3.09
CA PHE A 477 -21.66 -26.33 -3.04
C PHE A 477 -22.01 -24.89 -3.42
N THR A 478 -21.65 -24.49 -4.65
CA THR A 478 -21.75 -23.09 -5.11
C THR A 478 -23.19 -22.58 -5.18
N ALA A 479 -24.17 -23.43 -5.57
CA ALA A 479 -25.56 -23.04 -5.64
C ALA A 479 -26.16 -22.78 -4.24
N GLU A 480 -25.80 -23.60 -3.26
CA GLU A 480 -26.16 -23.41 -1.86
C GLU A 480 -25.54 -22.15 -1.28
N ALA A 481 -24.26 -21.89 -1.58
CA ALA A 481 -23.56 -20.66 -1.18
C ALA A 481 -24.29 -19.41 -1.72
N ARG A 482 -24.73 -19.42 -2.99
CA ARG A 482 -25.53 -18.34 -3.57
C ARG A 482 -26.85 -18.14 -2.83
N THR A 483 -27.54 -19.23 -2.51
CA THR A 483 -28.79 -19.17 -1.75
C THR A 483 -28.61 -18.55 -0.36
N TRP A 484 -27.51 -18.91 0.31
CA TRP A 484 -27.12 -18.31 1.59
C TRP A 484 -26.84 -16.81 1.46
N LEU A 485 -26.06 -16.41 0.47
CA LEU A 485 -25.75 -14.98 0.21
C LEU A 485 -27.02 -14.18 -0.03
N VAL A 486 -27.96 -14.69 -0.84
CA VAL A 486 -29.26 -14.03 -1.05
C VAL A 486 -30.00 -13.80 0.27
N SER A 487 -29.96 -14.77 1.19
CA SER A 487 -30.61 -14.65 2.51
C SER A 487 -29.90 -13.61 3.42
N LEU A 488 -28.62 -13.41 3.24
CA LEU A 488 -27.80 -12.45 4.01
C LEU A 488 -27.86 -11.02 3.45
N ALA A 489 -28.25 -10.84 2.19
CA ALA A 489 -28.26 -9.56 1.51
C ALA A 489 -28.92 -8.42 2.29
N PRO A 490 -30.14 -8.58 2.92
CA PRO A 490 -30.79 -7.49 3.63
C PRO A 490 -29.95 -6.89 4.78
N LYS A 491 -29.00 -7.65 5.31
CA LYS A 491 -28.17 -7.23 6.44
C LYS A 491 -26.73 -6.85 6.04
N LEU A 492 -26.17 -7.49 5.01
CA LEU A 492 -24.73 -7.46 4.73
C LEU A 492 -24.36 -6.88 3.37
N THR A 493 -25.30 -6.37 2.56
CA THR A 493 -24.99 -5.84 1.22
C THR A 493 -23.87 -4.78 1.23
N GLN A 494 -23.73 -4.00 2.30
CA GLN A 494 -22.71 -2.98 2.46
C GLN A 494 -21.38 -3.53 3.02
N ASP A 495 -21.35 -4.77 3.49
CA ASP A 495 -20.13 -5.39 4.01
C ASP A 495 -19.26 -5.87 2.84
N TRP A 496 -17.98 -5.47 2.83
CA TRP A 496 -17.03 -5.83 1.78
C TRP A 496 -16.77 -7.34 1.70
N ARG A 497 -16.91 -8.09 2.82
CA ARG A 497 -16.77 -9.56 2.84
C ARG A 497 -17.91 -10.23 2.11
N TYR A 498 -19.13 -9.70 2.31
CA TYR A 498 -20.31 -10.14 1.56
C TYR A 498 -20.11 -9.93 0.06
N GLN A 499 -19.66 -8.73 -0.34
CA GLN A 499 -19.35 -8.43 -1.74
C GLN A 499 -18.25 -9.37 -2.30
N TRP A 500 -17.21 -9.64 -1.51
CA TRP A 500 -16.15 -10.57 -1.89
C TRP A 500 -16.67 -11.98 -2.17
N PHE A 501 -17.43 -12.57 -1.23
CA PHE A 501 -17.96 -13.91 -1.39
C PHE A 501 -19.04 -14.01 -2.49
N SER A 502 -19.81 -12.94 -2.73
CA SER A 502 -20.72 -12.83 -3.87
C SER A 502 -19.93 -12.89 -5.19
N GLY A 503 -18.87 -12.09 -5.33
CA GLY A 503 -18.01 -12.11 -6.52
C GLY A 503 -17.33 -13.47 -6.74
N VAL A 504 -16.86 -14.14 -5.69
CA VAL A 504 -16.30 -15.50 -5.77
C VAL A 504 -17.35 -16.50 -6.24
N THR A 505 -18.57 -16.39 -5.72
CA THR A 505 -19.69 -17.29 -6.07
C THR A 505 -20.09 -17.10 -7.54
N ASP A 506 -20.24 -15.85 -7.98
CA ASP A 506 -20.62 -15.55 -9.36
C ASP A 506 -19.51 -15.96 -10.35
N LEU A 507 -18.24 -15.78 -9.97
CA LEU A 507 -17.11 -16.28 -10.75
C LEU A 507 -17.16 -17.81 -10.94
N LEU A 508 -17.52 -18.57 -9.90
CA LEU A 508 -17.68 -20.03 -9.98
C LEU A 508 -18.92 -20.47 -10.79
N LEU A 509 -19.90 -19.58 -10.92
CA LEU A 509 -21.10 -19.80 -11.75
C LEU A 509 -20.94 -19.27 -13.18
N ASP A 510 -19.73 -18.82 -13.55
CA ASP A 510 -19.36 -18.22 -14.83
C ASP A 510 -20.18 -16.94 -15.18
N ASP A 511 -20.73 -16.27 -14.14
CA ASP A 511 -21.35 -14.95 -14.23
C ASP A 511 -20.29 -13.86 -14.01
N PHE A 512 -19.46 -13.64 -15.04
CA PHE A 512 -18.28 -12.80 -14.93
C PHE A 512 -18.61 -11.32 -14.79
N GLU A 513 -19.70 -10.84 -15.37
CA GLU A 513 -20.14 -9.45 -15.25
C GLU A 513 -20.56 -9.14 -13.80
N ALA A 514 -21.37 -10.01 -13.19
CA ALA A 514 -21.74 -9.87 -11.77
C ALA A 514 -20.53 -9.99 -10.86
N ALA A 515 -19.60 -10.91 -11.14
CA ALA A 515 -18.36 -11.05 -10.40
C ALA A 515 -17.50 -9.77 -10.47
N GLN A 516 -17.41 -9.13 -11.66
CA GLN A 516 -16.71 -7.86 -11.86
C GLN A 516 -17.32 -6.75 -11.01
N GLU A 517 -18.63 -6.63 -10.97
CA GLU A 517 -19.35 -5.64 -10.17
C GLU A 517 -19.04 -5.81 -8.68
N HIS A 518 -19.17 -7.02 -8.16
CA HIS A 518 -18.92 -7.31 -6.75
C HIS A 518 -17.47 -7.05 -6.35
N PHE A 519 -16.48 -7.48 -7.14
CA PHE A 519 -15.07 -7.21 -6.83
C PHE A 519 -14.71 -5.73 -6.96
N ASN A 520 -15.36 -4.98 -7.87
CA ASN A 520 -15.18 -3.54 -7.93
C ASN A 520 -15.77 -2.82 -6.72
N ASN A 521 -16.91 -3.30 -6.19
CA ASN A 521 -17.46 -2.80 -4.94
C ASN A 521 -16.48 -3.03 -3.78
N VAL A 522 -15.85 -4.22 -3.70
CA VAL A 522 -14.78 -4.46 -2.72
C VAL A 522 -13.62 -3.48 -2.91
N LEU A 523 -13.19 -3.22 -4.15
CA LEU A 523 -12.08 -2.29 -4.43
C LEU A 523 -12.43 -0.84 -4.07
N ASN A 524 -13.69 -0.43 -4.22
CA ASN A 524 -14.13 0.90 -3.79
C ASN A 524 -14.14 1.04 -2.26
N ILE A 525 -14.49 -0.04 -1.55
CA ILE A 525 -14.45 -0.08 -0.08
C ILE A 525 -13.01 -0.22 0.43
N LEU A 526 -12.18 -1.04 -0.21
CA LEU A 526 -10.82 -1.38 0.21
C LEU A 526 -9.78 -1.03 -0.88
N PRO A 527 -9.55 0.25 -1.18
CA PRO A 527 -8.68 0.67 -2.28
C PRO A 527 -7.20 0.31 -2.08
N GLY A 528 -6.74 0.12 -0.84
CA GLY A 528 -5.37 -0.28 -0.51
C GLY A 528 -5.08 -1.77 -0.65
N GLU A 529 -6.10 -2.61 -0.90
CA GLU A 529 -5.95 -4.06 -0.97
C GLU A 529 -5.57 -4.56 -2.38
N ALA A 530 -4.67 -5.53 -2.43
CA ALA A 530 -4.25 -6.18 -3.68
C ALA A 530 -5.22 -7.29 -4.13
N ALA A 531 -5.97 -7.89 -3.20
CA ALA A 531 -6.85 -9.02 -3.49
C ALA A 531 -7.97 -8.68 -4.49
N PRO A 532 -8.76 -7.59 -4.33
CA PRO A 532 -9.78 -7.23 -5.31
C PRO A 532 -9.18 -6.83 -6.66
N LYS A 533 -7.99 -6.25 -6.70
CA LYS A 533 -7.28 -5.95 -7.95
C LYS A 533 -6.89 -7.21 -8.71
N LEU A 534 -6.38 -8.23 -8.01
CA LEU A 534 -6.07 -9.53 -8.60
C LEU A 534 -7.32 -10.23 -9.12
N ALA A 535 -8.43 -10.18 -8.37
CA ALA A 535 -9.71 -10.78 -8.76
C ALA A 535 -10.27 -10.10 -10.01
N LEU A 536 -10.30 -8.76 -10.05
CA LEU A 536 -10.74 -7.98 -11.21
C LEU A 536 -9.89 -8.25 -12.45
N ALA A 537 -8.56 -8.34 -12.30
CA ALA A 537 -7.67 -8.68 -13.41
C ALA A 537 -7.99 -10.07 -13.99
N ALA A 538 -8.25 -11.05 -13.11
CA ALA A 538 -8.62 -12.40 -13.52
C ALA A 538 -9.99 -12.42 -14.20
N VAL A 539 -10.98 -11.70 -13.67
CA VAL A 539 -12.33 -11.62 -14.28
C VAL A 539 -12.28 -10.93 -15.64
N ALA A 540 -11.51 -9.84 -15.79
CA ALA A 540 -11.32 -9.19 -17.09
C ALA A 540 -10.70 -10.16 -18.12
N GLU A 541 -9.73 -10.97 -17.71
CA GLU A 541 -9.16 -12.02 -18.56
C GLU A 541 -10.18 -13.11 -18.90
N MET A 542 -11.08 -13.50 -17.96
CA MET A 542 -12.15 -14.48 -18.21
C MET A 542 -13.19 -13.95 -19.20
N LEU A 543 -13.57 -12.67 -19.10
CA LEU A 543 -14.47 -12.01 -20.06
C LEU A 543 -13.86 -11.97 -21.48
N LEU A 544 -12.59 -11.63 -21.60
CA LEU A 544 -11.86 -11.71 -22.88
C LEU A 544 -11.81 -13.14 -23.43
N GLN A 545 -11.63 -14.12 -22.56
CA GLN A 545 -11.59 -15.53 -22.90
C GLN A 545 -12.98 -16.06 -23.34
N GLN A 546 -14.05 -15.60 -22.70
CA GLN A 546 -15.45 -15.88 -23.09
C GLN A 546 -15.76 -15.31 -24.47
N ALA A 547 -15.27 -14.10 -24.75
CA ALA A 547 -15.40 -13.45 -26.08
C ALA A 547 -14.46 -14.04 -27.16
N ALA A 548 -13.60 -15.00 -26.82
CA ALA A 548 -12.54 -15.55 -27.69
C ALA A 548 -11.53 -14.51 -28.20
N LEU A 549 -11.29 -13.47 -27.41
CA LEU A 549 -10.39 -12.34 -27.68
C LEU A 549 -9.10 -12.37 -26.85
N GLU A 550 -8.87 -13.43 -26.09
CA GLU A 550 -7.74 -13.54 -25.16
C GLU A 550 -6.36 -13.38 -25.80
N GLN A 551 -6.24 -13.69 -27.12
CA GLN A 551 -4.98 -13.59 -27.86
C GLN A 551 -5.02 -12.52 -28.97
N ALA A 552 -6.13 -11.81 -29.13
CA ALA A 552 -6.23 -10.77 -30.12
C ALA A 552 -5.53 -9.48 -29.65
N PRO A 553 -4.77 -8.78 -30.49
CA PRO A 553 -4.34 -7.42 -30.18
C PRO A 553 -5.55 -6.50 -30.23
N LEU A 554 -5.79 -5.78 -29.15
CA LEU A 554 -6.96 -4.92 -28.96
C LEU A 554 -6.59 -3.44 -28.81
N LEU A 555 -5.37 -3.18 -28.29
CA LEU A 555 -4.93 -1.84 -27.93
C LEU A 555 -4.02 -1.25 -29.03
N ASP A 556 -4.05 0.04 -29.19
CA ASP A 556 -3.03 0.74 -29.97
C ASP A 556 -1.68 0.79 -29.22
N ALA A 557 -0.61 1.17 -29.93
CA ALA A 557 0.74 1.17 -29.35
C ALA A 557 0.92 2.18 -28.20
N ALA A 558 0.17 3.28 -28.16
CA ALA A 558 0.26 4.28 -27.11
C ALA A 558 -0.45 3.78 -25.84
N THR A 559 -1.65 3.25 -25.99
CA THR A 559 -2.46 2.67 -24.93
C THR A 559 -1.78 1.43 -24.32
N THR A 560 -1.22 0.54 -25.16
CA THR A 560 -0.44 -0.61 -24.69
C THR A 560 0.75 -0.18 -23.84
N ARG A 561 1.45 0.87 -24.24
CA ARG A 561 2.60 1.40 -23.47
C ARG A 561 2.15 2.01 -22.14
N ALA A 562 1.04 2.75 -22.14
CA ALA A 562 0.46 3.31 -20.93
C ALA A 562 0.07 2.19 -19.94
N ALA A 563 -0.66 1.17 -20.39
CA ALA A 563 -1.04 0.03 -19.57
C ALA A 563 0.18 -0.73 -19.01
N ALA A 564 1.21 -0.95 -19.83
CA ALA A 564 2.44 -1.62 -19.40
C ALA A 564 3.22 -0.83 -18.33
N ASN A 565 3.07 0.49 -18.30
CA ASN A 565 3.66 1.38 -17.30
C ASN A 565 2.74 1.66 -16.10
N ILE A 566 1.60 0.97 -16.01
CA ILE A 566 0.60 1.18 -14.96
C ILE A 566 0.07 2.63 -14.95
N ASP A 567 0.06 3.29 -16.10
CA ASP A 567 -0.53 4.61 -16.26
C ASP A 567 -2.04 4.46 -16.43
N THR A 568 -2.83 5.03 -15.53
CA THR A 568 -4.28 4.88 -15.53
C THR A 568 -4.96 6.01 -16.28
N THR A 569 -6.09 5.70 -16.93
CA THR A 569 -6.96 6.70 -17.54
C THR A 569 -8.26 6.85 -16.74
N PRO A 570 -8.96 7.99 -16.83
CA PRO A 570 -10.23 8.18 -16.12
C PRO A 570 -11.31 7.16 -16.44
N ALA A 571 -11.26 6.55 -17.62
CA ALA A 571 -12.22 5.52 -18.06
C ALA A 571 -12.19 4.24 -17.23
N GLU A 572 -11.07 3.96 -16.54
CA GLU A 572 -10.87 2.72 -15.78
C GLU A 572 -11.51 2.71 -14.40
N LEU A 573 -12.04 3.83 -13.97
CA LEU A 573 -12.87 3.89 -12.76
C LEU A 573 -14.24 3.25 -12.98
N VAL A 574 -14.63 3.06 -14.22
CA VAL A 574 -15.94 2.51 -14.61
C VAL A 574 -15.78 1.04 -15.00
N ILE A 575 -16.61 0.18 -14.46
CA ILE A 575 -16.74 -1.21 -14.91
C ILE A 575 -17.15 -1.19 -16.38
N SER A 576 -16.47 -1.97 -17.20
CA SER A 576 -16.74 -2.07 -18.62
C SER A 576 -16.64 -3.51 -19.10
N THR A 577 -17.50 -3.90 -20.02
CA THR A 577 -17.42 -5.16 -20.78
C THR A 577 -16.80 -4.97 -22.16
N ASP A 578 -16.41 -3.74 -22.49
CA ASP A 578 -15.70 -3.44 -23.73
C ASP A 578 -14.33 -4.12 -23.78
N PRO A 579 -14.00 -4.86 -24.85
CA PRO A 579 -12.77 -5.64 -24.93
C PRO A 579 -11.47 -4.84 -24.79
N GLU A 580 -11.39 -3.62 -25.32
CA GLU A 580 -10.22 -2.75 -25.18
C GLU A 580 -10.04 -2.36 -23.71
N SER A 581 -11.12 -1.94 -23.06
CA SER A 581 -11.13 -1.59 -21.64
C SER A 581 -10.75 -2.77 -20.76
N LEU A 582 -11.29 -3.96 -21.04
CA LEU A 582 -10.96 -5.20 -20.30
C LEU A 582 -9.47 -5.56 -20.44
N ARG A 583 -8.90 -5.47 -21.65
CA ARG A 583 -7.49 -5.73 -21.89
C ARG A 583 -6.61 -4.75 -21.11
N TYR A 584 -6.92 -3.48 -21.21
CA TYR A 584 -6.23 -2.43 -20.50
C TYR A 584 -6.30 -2.64 -18.99
N GLN A 585 -7.50 -2.86 -18.45
CA GLN A 585 -7.73 -3.13 -17.03
C GLN A 585 -6.95 -4.36 -16.53
N ALA A 586 -6.99 -5.46 -17.29
CA ALA A 586 -6.22 -6.66 -16.93
C ALA A 586 -4.71 -6.38 -16.87
N MET A 587 -4.16 -5.66 -17.85
CA MET A 587 -2.73 -5.30 -17.86
C MET A 587 -2.34 -4.43 -16.67
N VAL A 588 -3.08 -3.36 -16.41
CA VAL A 588 -2.80 -2.42 -15.32
C VAL A 588 -2.92 -3.12 -13.96
N LEU A 589 -4.00 -3.85 -13.71
CA LEU A 589 -4.24 -4.48 -12.42
C LEU A 589 -3.25 -5.63 -12.13
N TYR A 590 -2.97 -6.50 -13.12
CA TYR A 590 -1.90 -7.50 -12.96
C TYR A 590 -0.55 -6.85 -12.74
N GLY A 591 -0.23 -5.79 -13.48
CA GLY A 591 1.01 -5.03 -13.34
C GLY A 591 1.16 -4.42 -11.95
N LEU A 592 0.10 -3.82 -11.45
CA LEU A 592 0.04 -3.18 -10.14
C LEU A 592 0.23 -4.19 -8.99
N VAL A 593 -0.52 -5.31 -9.03
CA VAL A 593 -0.38 -6.39 -8.04
C VAL A 593 1.03 -6.98 -8.09
N TRP A 594 1.59 -7.18 -9.28
CA TRP A 594 2.95 -7.70 -9.45
C TRP A 594 4.03 -6.74 -8.95
N ALA A 595 3.87 -5.44 -9.19
CA ALA A 595 4.81 -4.43 -8.72
C ALA A 595 4.83 -4.35 -7.19
N THR A 596 3.66 -4.46 -6.55
CA THR A 596 3.53 -4.32 -5.09
C THR A 596 3.89 -5.58 -4.32
N ASN A 597 3.69 -6.78 -4.89
CA ASN A 597 3.91 -8.04 -4.19
C ASN A 597 4.46 -9.16 -5.11
N PRO A 598 5.78 -9.42 -5.10
CA PRO A 598 6.40 -10.46 -5.92
C PRO A 598 6.05 -11.89 -5.49
N ALA A 599 5.39 -12.09 -4.36
CA ALA A 599 4.86 -13.39 -3.96
C ALA A 599 3.58 -13.77 -4.73
N THR A 600 2.87 -12.79 -5.30
CA THR A 600 1.66 -13.01 -6.10
C THR A 600 2.02 -13.38 -7.54
N VAL A 601 2.62 -14.56 -7.72
CA VAL A 601 3.19 -15.02 -8.99
C VAL A 601 2.15 -15.11 -10.11
N SER A 602 0.87 -15.39 -9.80
CA SER A 602 -0.21 -15.41 -10.80
C SER A 602 -0.35 -14.09 -11.56
N SER A 603 -0.07 -12.96 -10.90
CA SER A 603 -0.11 -11.63 -11.54
C SER A 603 1.00 -11.45 -12.58
N ALA A 604 2.21 -11.97 -12.33
CA ALA A 604 3.30 -11.95 -13.32
C ALA A 604 2.95 -12.72 -14.59
N PHE A 605 2.38 -13.93 -14.42
CA PHE A 605 1.96 -14.74 -15.57
C PHE A 605 0.74 -14.16 -16.28
N GLY A 606 -0.21 -13.58 -15.53
CA GLY A 606 -1.35 -12.85 -16.08
C GLY A 606 -0.90 -11.67 -16.94
N LEU A 607 -0.07 -10.79 -16.37
CA LEU A 607 0.52 -9.66 -17.09
C LEU A 607 1.26 -10.12 -18.35
N ALA A 608 2.08 -11.17 -18.24
CA ALA A 608 2.83 -11.69 -19.39
C ALA A 608 1.89 -12.21 -20.49
N ARG A 609 0.75 -12.84 -20.16
CA ARG A 609 -0.24 -13.27 -21.17
C ARG A 609 -0.88 -12.08 -21.87
N GLN A 610 -1.27 -11.05 -21.13
CA GLN A 610 -1.88 -9.85 -21.71
C GLN A 610 -0.89 -9.11 -22.61
N LEU A 611 0.37 -8.94 -22.16
CA LEU A 611 1.44 -8.33 -22.96
C LEU A 611 1.74 -9.13 -24.24
N MET A 612 1.73 -10.46 -24.17
CA MET A 612 1.90 -11.32 -25.34
C MET A 612 0.77 -11.16 -26.36
N ALA A 613 -0.47 -11.00 -25.90
CA ALA A 613 -1.61 -10.76 -26.77
C ALA A 613 -1.48 -9.42 -27.54
N GLU A 614 -0.85 -8.42 -26.91
CA GLU A 614 -0.53 -7.11 -27.53
C GLU A 614 0.84 -7.11 -28.26
N GLY A 615 1.45 -8.26 -28.50
CA GLY A 615 2.73 -8.38 -29.21
C GLY A 615 3.95 -7.85 -28.43
N GLN A 616 3.82 -7.53 -27.14
CA GLN A 616 4.88 -6.95 -26.30
C GLN A 616 5.76 -8.03 -25.67
N VAL A 617 6.43 -8.84 -26.52
CA VAL A 617 7.20 -10.00 -26.08
C VAL A 617 8.30 -9.65 -25.07
N GLU A 618 9.03 -8.56 -25.31
CA GLU A 618 10.13 -8.14 -24.42
C GLU A 618 9.65 -7.75 -23.04
N LEU A 619 8.53 -7.07 -22.94
CA LEU A 619 7.91 -6.69 -21.66
C LEU A 619 7.34 -7.93 -20.94
N ALA A 620 6.74 -8.87 -21.68
CA ALA A 620 6.24 -10.13 -21.12
C ALA A 620 7.38 -10.97 -20.52
N VAL A 621 8.50 -11.09 -21.23
CA VAL A 621 9.71 -11.75 -20.74
C VAL A 621 10.28 -11.04 -19.52
N ALA A 622 10.38 -9.72 -19.54
CA ALA A 622 10.88 -8.93 -18.42
C ALA A 622 9.99 -9.05 -17.16
N ALA A 623 8.67 -9.18 -17.33
CA ALA A 623 7.76 -9.41 -16.20
C ALA A 623 8.02 -10.75 -15.51
N LEU A 624 8.25 -11.82 -16.28
CA LEU A 624 8.53 -13.16 -15.75
C LEU A 624 9.96 -13.32 -15.22
N ASP A 625 10.94 -12.59 -15.77
CA ASP A 625 12.32 -12.59 -15.28
C ASP A 625 12.45 -12.05 -13.85
N LYS A 626 11.49 -11.24 -13.41
CA LYS A 626 11.41 -10.74 -12.04
C LYS A 626 10.88 -11.77 -11.02
N VAL A 627 10.41 -12.96 -11.46
CA VAL A 627 9.96 -14.01 -10.53
C VAL A 627 11.13 -14.46 -9.67
N PRO A 628 11.05 -14.34 -8.32
CA PRO A 628 12.18 -14.58 -7.43
C PRO A 628 12.75 -15.99 -7.56
N GLN A 629 14.09 -16.12 -7.49
CA GLN A 629 14.78 -17.39 -7.58
C GLN A 629 14.32 -18.44 -6.54
N PRO A 630 14.00 -18.07 -5.27
CA PRO A 630 13.47 -19.01 -4.29
C PRO A 630 12.04 -19.49 -4.58
N SER A 631 11.32 -18.84 -5.49
CA SER A 631 9.96 -19.26 -5.83
C SER A 631 9.95 -20.61 -6.52
N ARG A 632 9.07 -21.52 -6.08
CA ARG A 632 8.80 -22.80 -6.75
C ARG A 632 8.38 -22.64 -8.22
N HIS A 633 7.94 -21.45 -8.61
CA HIS A 633 7.51 -21.12 -9.97
C HIS A 633 8.61 -20.50 -10.83
N HIS A 634 9.80 -20.22 -10.26
CA HIS A 634 10.90 -19.60 -10.98
C HIS A 634 11.32 -20.40 -12.23
N ARG A 635 11.41 -21.74 -12.08
CA ARG A 635 11.72 -22.61 -13.23
C ARG A 635 10.63 -22.54 -14.30
N MET A 636 9.37 -22.57 -13.90
CA MET A 636 8.24 -22.44 -14.83
C MET A 636 8.26 -21.09 -15.57
N ALA A 637 8.58 -19.99 -14.85
CA ALA A 637 8.76 -18.69 -15.47
C ALA A 637 9.88 -18.69 -16.51
N LYS A 638 11.05 -19.27 -16.20
CA LYS A 638 12.16 -19.41 -17.16
C LYS A 638 11.76 -20.19 -18.41
N LEU A 639 11.10 -21.34 -18.25
CA LEU A 639 10.62 -22.12 -19.40
C LEU A 639 9.59 -21.35 -20.23
N THR A 640 8.70 -20.61 -19.57
CA THR A 640 7.71 -19.79 -20.25
C THR A 640 8.36 -18.65 -21.05
N THR A 641 9.38 -17.98 -20.51
CA THR A 641 10.10 -16.92 -21.25
C THR A 641 10.80 -17.44 -22.51
N ILE A 642 11.35 -18.66 -22.46
CA ILE A 642 11.95 -19.29 -23.64
C ILE A 642 10.90 -19.49 -24.73
N LEU A 643 9.73 -20.01 -24.38
CA LEU A 643 8.63 -20.23 -25.32
C LEU A 643 8.04 -18.93 -25.86
N GLN A 644 7.94 -17.89 -25.03
CA GLN A 644 7.49 -16.56 -25.45
C GLN A 644 8.44 -15.94 -26.48
N LEU A 645 9.76 -16.11 -26.31
CA LEU A 645 10.76 -15.60 -27.24
C LEU A 645 10.64 -16.23 -28.65
N VAL A 646 10.13 -17.43 -28.74
CA VAL A 646 9.96 -18.15 -30.03
C VAL A 646 8.49 -18.18 -30.50
N SER A 647 7.59 -17.51 -29.77
CA SER A 647 6.19 -17.35 -30.16
C SER A 647 6.02 -16.20 -31.16
N GLY A 648 4.94 -16.24 -31.95
CA GLY A 648 4.59 -15.27 -32.97
C GLY A 648 4.68 -15.87 -34.36
N THR A 649 4.46 -15.02 -35.37
CA THR A 649 4.63 -15.45 -36.76
C THR A 649 6.13 -15.55 -37.09
N PRO A 650 6.53 -16.38 -38.03
CA PRO A 650 7.95 -16.48 -38.42
C PRO A 650 8.53 -15.12 -38.87
N GLU A 651 7.72 -14.25 -39.44
CA GLU A 651 8.10 -12.92 -39.89
C GLU A 651 8.45 -11.98 -38.72
N ASP A 652 7.82 -12.16 -37.56
CA ASP A 652 8.04 -11.33 -36.36
C ASP A 652 9.27 -11.80 -35.55
N LEU A 653 9.81 -12.96 -35.87
CA LEU A 653 10.99 -13.50 -35.18
C LEU A 653 12.27 -12.84 -35.69
N THR A 654 13.26 -12.78 -34.81
CA THR A 654 14.61 -12.32 -35.14
C THR A 654 15.66 -13.34 -34.71
N GLU A 655 16.81 -13.36 -35.41
CA GLU A 655 17.94 -14.22 -35.02
C GLU A 655 18.32 -13.95 -33.54
N ALA A 656 18.33 -12.71 -33.11
CA ALA A 656 18.67 -12.32 -31.71
C ALA A 656 17.74 -12.97 -30.69
N ARG A 657 16.41 -12.98 -30.95
CA ARG A 657 15.40 -13.63 -30.09
C ARG A 657 15.62 -15.15 -30.05
N LEU A 658 15.82 -15.79 -31.19
CA LEU A 658 16.04 -17.23 -31.28
C LEU A 658 17.32 -17.67 -30.55
N ARG A 659 18.41 -16.94 -30.71
CA ARG A 659 19.67 -17.19 -29.98
C ARG A 659 19.53 -16.95 -28.48
N ARG A 660 18.76 -15.93 -28.07
CA ARG A 660 18.48 -15.68 -26.65
C ARG A 660 17.67 -16.82 -26.05
N ALA A 661 16.67 -17.35 -26.76
CA ALA A 661 15.88 -18.49 -26.33
C ALA A 661 16.78 -19.76 -26.17
N ALA A 662 17.66 -20.02 -27.13
CA ALA A 662 18.59 -21.14 -27.05
C ALA A 662 19.52 -21.01 -25.84
N ARG A 663 20.21 -19.89 -25.65
CA ARG A 663 21.08 -19.64 -24.48
C ARG A 663 20.35 -19.83 -23.16
N ARG A 664 19.12 -19.28 -23.03
CA ARG A 664 18.31 -19.47 -21.83
C ARG A 664 17.97 -20.94 -21.57
N LEU A 665 17.74 -21.73 -22.63
CA LEU A 665 17.48 -23.16 -22.46
C LEU A 665 18.74 -23.92 -22.04
N GLU A 666 19.92 -23.55 -22.54
CA GLU A 666 21.21 -24.13 -22.15
C GLU A 666 21.54 -23.90 -20.66
N GLU A 667 21.00 -22.83 -20.05
CA GLU A 667 21.10 -22.58 -18.61
C GLU A 667 20.20 -23.50 -17.77
N ILE A 668 19.22 -24.16 -18.38
CA ILE A 668 18.31 -25.08 -17.70
C ILE A 668 18.99 -26.48 -17.61
N PRO A 669 18.94 -27.14 -16.44
CA PRO A 669 19.48 -28.49 -16.31
C PRO A 669 18.86 -29.47 -17.33
N THR A 670 19.70 -30.30 -17.96
CA THR A 670 19.27 -31.24 -18.98
C THR A 670 18.34 -32.35 -18.48
N ASN A 671 18.24 -32.53 -17.18
CA ASN A 671 17.27 -33.42 -16.53
C ASN A 671 15.87 -32.81 -16.39
N GLU A 672 15.65 -31.57 -16.85
CA GLU A 672 14.30 -31.00 -16.92
C GLU A 672 13.43 -31.85 -17.86
N PRO A 673 12.26 -32.35 -17.40
CA PRO A 673 11.43 -33.26 -18.21
C PRO A 673 11.00 -32.68 -19.57
N ARG A 674 10.93 -31.38 -19.72
CA ARG A 674 10.49 -30.68 -20.94
C ARG A 674 11.65 -30.08 -21.75
N PHE A 675 12.89 -30.29 -21.34
CA PHE A 675 14.06 -29.72 -22.02
C PHE A 675 14.05 -30.01 -23.51
N LEU A 676 13.87 -31.31 -23.88
CA LEU A 676 13.92 -31.76 -25.28
C LEU A 676 12.74 -31.19 -26.10
N GLN A 677 11.56 -31.11 -25.52
CA GLN A 677 10.36 -30.54 -26.17
C GLN A 677 10.54 -29.06 -26.48
N ILE A 678 11.06 -28.29 -25.51
CA ILE A 678 11.33 -26.87 -25.68
C ILE A 678 12.47 -26.66 -26.69
N LYS A 679 13.52 -27.44 -26.63
CA LYS A 679 14.61 -27.45 -27.64
C LYS A 679 14.06 -27.67 -29.05
N THR A 680 13.16 -28.63 -29.20
CA THR A 680 12.48 -28.89 -30.46
C THR A 680 11.66 -27.71 -30.94
N ALA A 681 10.94 -27.05 -30.04
CA ALA A 681 10.16 -25.82 -30.34
C ALA A 681 11.06 -24.68 -30.80
N VAL A 682 12.19 -24.43 -30.12
CA VAL A 682 13.16 -23.39 -30.50
C VAL A 682 13.76 -23.67 -31.88
N MET A 683 14.19 -24.91 -32.14
CA MET A 683 14.76 -25.32 -33.43
C MET A 683 13.74 -25.25 -34.56
N SER A 684 12.47 -25.61 -34.28
CA SER A 684 11.39 -25.51 -35.26
C SER A 684 11.10 -24.05 -35.61
N ALA A 685 11.03 -23.15 -34.61
CA ALA A 685 10.87 -21.72 -34.82
C ALA A 685 12.03 -21.14 -35.65
N ALA A 686 13.27 -21.55 -35.36
CA ALA A 686 14.46 -21.13 -36.11
C ALA A 686 14.41 -21.58 -37.57
N LEU A 687 13.98 -22.82 -37.81
CA LEU A 687 13.82 -23.33 -39.16
C LEU A 687 12.75 -22.60 -39.96
N ASN A 688 11.59 -22.33 -39.33
CA ASN A 688 10.51 -21.59 -39.95
C ASN A 688 10.94 -20.14 -40.24
N TRP A 689 11.70 -19.51 -39.32
CA TRP A 689 12.27 -18.19 -39.53
C TRP A 689 13.20 -18.12 -40.75
N LEU A 690 14.12 -19.09 -40.93
CA LEU A 690 14.95 -19.14 -42.12
C LEU A 690 14.10 -19.29 -43.40
N GLY A 691 13.07 -20.12 -43.35
CA GLY A 691 12.18 -20.34 -44.49
C GLY A 691 11.37 -19.11 -44.88
N SER A 692 10.81 -18.40 -43.93
CA SER A 692 10.01 -17.18 -44.18
C SER A 692 10.84 -16.01 -44.74
N HIS A 693 12.11 -15.94 -44.36
CA HIS A 693 13.04 -14.90 -44.83
C HIS A 693 13.87 -15.35 -46.06
N ASN A 694 13.61 -16.55 -46.58
CA ASN A 694 14.38 -17.16 -47.71
C ASN A 694 15.89 -17.15 -47.46
N LEU A 695 16.29 -17.52 -46.24
CA LEU A 695 17.68 -17.58 -45.81
C LEU A 695 18.15 -19.06 -45.74
N ASP A 696 19.34 -19.37 -46.27
CA ASP A 696 19.98 -20.67 -46.12
C ASP A 696 20.70 -20.82 -44.76
N SER A 697 21.10 -19.71 -44.17
CA SER A 697 21.82 -19.62 -42.90
C SER A 697 21.54 -18.32 -42.14
N ALA A 698 21.74 -18.34 -40.83
CA ALA A 698 21.80 -17.16 -40.01
C ALA A 698 22.98 -16.24 -40.38
N ALA A 699 22.90 -14.96 -40.06
CA ALA A 699 23.96 -13.98 -40.30
C ALA A 699 25.23 -14.31 -39.50
N SER A 700 25.08 -14.78 -38.27
CA SER A 700 26.21 -15.26 -37.44
C SER A 700 26.52 -16.73 -37.72
N SER A 701 27.82 -17.05 -37.88
CA SER A 701 28.31 -18.41 -38.09
C SER A 701 28.24 -19.33 -36.87
N ASN A 702 27.82 -18.80 -35.70
CA ASN A 702 27.72 -19.57 -34.48
C ASN A 702 26.57 -20.59 -34.57
N ASP A 703 26.78 -21.76 -33.99
CA ASP A 703 25.77 -22.81 -33.90
C ASP A 703 24.54 -22.37 -33.08
N LEU A 704 23.40 -22.98 -33.35
CA LEU A 704 22.23 -22.94 -32.47
C LEU A 704 22.15 -24.28 -31.75
N PHE A 705 22.38 -24.27 -30.46
CA PHE A 705 22.75 -25.49 -29.72
C PHE A 705 24.00 -26.13 -30.32
N GLU A 706 24.01 -27.45 -30.47
CA GLU A 706 25.11 -28.22 -31.09
C GLU A 706 25.03 -28.31 -32.64
N TRP A 707 24.15 -27.54 -33.29
CA TRP A 707 23.91 -27.64 -34.72
C TRP A 707 24.18 -26.30 -35.43
N PRO A 708 24.82 -26.35 -36.63
CA PRO A 708 24.96 -25.15 -37.45
C PRO A 708 23.61 -24.45 -37.66
N PHE A 709 23.55 -23.12 -37.49
CA PHE A 709 22.33 -22.34 -37.72
C PHE A 709 22.12 -22.13 -39.21
N THR A 710 21.96 -23.23 -39.92
CA THR A 710 21.65 -23.34 -41.35
C THR A 710 20.41 -24.20 -41.51
N GLU A 711 19.70 -24.09 -42.66
CA GLU A 711 18.54 -24.93 -42.91
C GLU A 711 18.89 -26.44 -42.77
N ARG A 712 20.01 -26.87 -43.36
CA ARG A 712 20.46 -28.29 -43.27
C ARG A 712 20.79 -28.69 -41.83
N GLY A 713 21.51 -27.86 -41.10
CA GLY A 713 21.90 -28.14 -39.72
C GLY A 713 20.67 -28.27 -38.80
N LEU A 714 19.75 -27.28 -38.86
CA LEU A 714 18.51 -27.30 -38.07
C LEU A 714 17.60 -28.48 -38.40
N ARG A 715 17.46 -28.84 -39.72
CA ARG A 715 16.71 -30.03 -40.15
C ARG A 715 17.31 -31.33 -39.58
N THR A 716 18.63 -31.41 -39.55
CA THR A 716 19.32 -32.58 -38.99
C THR A 716 19.10 -32.68 -37.49
N GLY A 717 19.28 -31.58 -36.75
CA GLY A 717 19.07 -31.51 -35.31
C GLY A 717 17.64 -31.77 -34.91
N LEU A 718 16.68 -31.17 -35.62
CA LEU A 718 15.25 -31.35 -35.36
C LEU A 718 14.83 -32.83 -35.60
N ALA A 719 15.28 -33.43 -36.68
CA ALA A 719 15.03 -34.86 -36.93
C ALA A 719 15.63 -35.77 -35.85
N ALA A 720 16.82 -35.43 -35.33
CA ALA A 720 17.44 -36.18 -34.23
C ALA A 720 16.64 -36.01 -32.92
N ALA A 721 16.22 -34.78 -32.56
CA ALA A 721 15.42 -34.50 -31.38
C ALA A 721 14.07 -35.21 -31.41
N LEU A 722 13.35 -35.16 -32.55
CA LEU A 722 12.06 -35.84 -32.71
C LEU A 722 12.19 -37.37 -32.58
N ARG A 723 13.28 -37.98 -33.13
CA ARG A 723 13.54 -39.40 -32.94
C ARG A 723 13.86 -39.77 -31.50
N GLN A 724 14.55 -38.88 -30.79
CA GLN A 724 14.80 -39.08 -29.36
C GLN A 724 13.48 -39.01 -28.56
N GLN A 725 12.60 -38.06 -28.86
CA GLN A 725 11.25 -37.98 -28.24
C GLN A 725 10.42 -39.23 -28.59
N ALA A 726 10.46 -39.70 -29.82
CA ALA A 726 9.77 -40.91 -30.21
C ALA A 726 10.18 -42.16 -29.40
N ARG A 727 11.45 -42.26 -28.96
CA ARG A 727 11.91 -43.37 -28.10
C ARG A 727 11.29 -43.32 -26.70
N SER A 728 11.02 -42.15 -26.16
CA SER A 728 10.43 -41.96 -24.84
C SER A 728 8.90 -41.80 -24.84
N ALA A 729 8.28 -41.70 -26.04
CA ALA A 729 6.85 -41.53 -26.16
C ALA A 729 6.06 -42.73 -25.62
N PRO A 730 5.06 -42.57 -24.75
CA PRO A 730 4.34 -43.68 -24.12
C PRO A 730 3.43 -44.41 -25.06
N PHE A 731 2.84 -43.74 -26.08
CA PHE A 731 1.86 -44.30 -26.98
C PHE A 731 2.47 -44.62 -28.34
N ALA A 732 2.25 -45.87 -28.83
CA ALA A 732 2.78 -46.35 -30.11
C ALA A 732 2.35 -45.43 -31.28
N ARG A 733 1.08 -45.03 -31.35
CA ARG A 733 0.57 -44.14 -32.41
C ARG A 733 1.33 -42.82 -32.45
N HIS A 734 1.53 -42.19 -31.30
CA HIS A 734 2.27 -40.92 -31.21
C HIS A 734 3.75 -41.11 -31.57
N ARG A 735 4.36 -42.25 -31.18
CA ARG A 735 5.72 -42.61 -31.55
C ARG A 735 5.90 -42.65 -33.06
N TYR A 736 4.99 -43.28 -33.78
CA TYR A 736 5.02 -43.31 -35.25
C TYR A 736 4.85 -41.93 -35.86
N THR A 737 3.91 -41.12 -35.35
CA THR A 737 3.74 -39.72 -35.79
C THR A 737 5.04 -38.90 -35.64
N LEU A 738 5.73 -38.97 -34.49
CA LEU A 738 7.01 -38.28 -34.29
C LEU A 738 8.09 -38.75 -35.25
N VAL A 739 8.16 -40.09 -35.58
CA VAL A 739 9.10 -40.63 -36.56
C VAL A 739 8.74 -40.12 -37.96
N ASP A 740 7.48 -40.06 -38.32
CA ASP A 740 7.04 -39.57 -39.64
C ASP A 740 7.39 -38.08 -39.79
N ILE A 741 7.14 -37.26 -38.77
CA ILE A 741 7.55 -35.85 -38.76
C ILE A 741 9.09 -35.75 -38.87
N ALA A 742 9.85 -36.57 -38.13
CA ALA A 742 11.31 -36.59 -38.21
C ALA A 742 11.81 -36.92 -39.60
N ASN A 743 11.12 -37.85 -40.31
CA ASN A 743 11.46 -38.22 -41.68
C ASN A 743 11.09 -37.12 -42.70
N ALA A 744 10.00 -36.41 -42.48
CA ALA A 744 9.58 -35.28 -43.32
C ALA A 744 10.51 -34.05 -43.18
N VAL A 745 11.02 -33.82 -41.97
CA VAL A 745 11.88 -32.68 -41.69
C VAL A 745 13.33 -32.89 -42.07
N ARG A 746 13.84 -34.12 -42.07
CA ARG A 746 15.25 -34.43 -42.38
C ARG A 746 15.70 -33.84 -43.72
N PRO A 747 16.97 -33.43 -43.88
CA PRO A 747 17.49 -32.96 -45.15
C PRO A 747 17.31 -34.02 -46.24
N THR A 748 16.76 -33.65 -47.41
CA THR A 748 16.74 -34.47 -48.60
C THR A 748 18.09 -34.33 -49.30
N THR A 749 18.84 -35.44 -49.41
CA THR A 749 20.02 -35.50 -50.27
C THR A 749 19.54 -35.70 -51.69
N ARG A 750 19.75 -34.71 -52.57
CA ARG A 750 19.86 -35.05 -54.00
C ARG A 750 21.16 -35.80 -54.14
N PHE A 751 21.11 -36.97 -54.77
CA PHE A 751 22.18 -37.94 -54.97
C PHE A 751 23.58 -37.39 -55.02
#